data_4bd8b63318ecdf7f0c6abb092b0c562e
#
_entry.id   4bd8b63318ecdf7f0c6abb092b0c562e
#
_cell.length_a   1.000
_cell.length_b   1.000
_cell.length_c   1.000
_cell.angle_alpha   90.00
_cell.angle_beta   90.00
_cell.angle_gamma   90.00
#
_symmetry.space_group_name_H-M   'P 1'
#
loop_
_entity.id
_entity.type
_entity.pdbx_description
1 polymer ?
#
loop_
_entity_poly.entity_id
_entity_poly.type
_entity_poly.pdbx_seq_one_letter_code
_entity_poly.pdbx_strand_id
1 'polypeptide(L)'
;MKTARILTCIYISLFLVGAGEVRAQGLKPSVAGYVRRAEAYVSSNAWNSAKREIDEGLEIIPDDTDLRYLNGYYYYVIGDMDEARYNLVRSIQGNDDQVKAKRLLVDVEDNLGHYSSAICYINELLDIQPYDRDLWRRKIAFYRKLGNDVEADAALERLMHIFPNDTLVVADVRRRDIETRDNILRNSSLTEASNNLERWIDTDPKVRDYYFELISTYVKMGEYDRALGAANRGLEQFPDDQELINKAVGLMMDLGRYSQAYTFVRNKKNGDSAYKNLLREMASDARLRDPYEANGRLYLVTKDRDALNYLINTAITRGYTDDARMYLEEAMKLDGRTTSLLMKLYTVEKQAGNSRAEIRLLNELYEQAPEDEGLVESYTEMMLRLCDQDFAGQQWEDARIHLGRVLELLPETSEYWPSAVSRQIIVLCHLNRMYEARELLETSTRRSPENWLRFSSAYEEQASARLKDLMEEENYEAAYREAEAMLSVIPDSEPALRTLISVSQTLKRDDAFHKYAEAGYAERPGDSYFIVKQALAMQEQGRYEEALALLRPDTTASGYVNPQVADAFTGISQEYAGVLLKDHQPEKAREVVELALKYAPENRDLLYTKGLVAEKQKDYELAYDLQHRYYNPSNAEQDEFMQHMNFLRFRSYKNRIEASYTHAFFDSRSDEISTIGHLYSIASVSFTHIMKHDSFTGQINYKGLDGYHTKTENAPGGAGLELSAQWDHEFGGGWSASASASWSNRYFTRFGANLSLARTWDLGLTAGLRMGYRRTPPTYLYLGGENAGRAVEEEFDLFIATPSLEMAWGDRVSTRLSTDLVVLSGTLYYNVGLRGAFFFKDDDTSSISLLAGFGSFPELNFFEQTALQNLSHTNTMVGFDARILISRQFALGLTGSWNTCYNPVTRPDGTILDSYRNIYTLAARVQIAF
;
A
#
# COMPACT_ATOMS: atom_id res chain seq x y z
N MET A 1 1.92 38.15 7.64
CA MET A 1 1.65 37.10 8.62
C MET A 1 2.28 37.32 10.00
N LYS A 2 3.45 37.94 10.18
CA LYS A 2 4.02 38.25 11.48
C LYS A 2 3.29 39.35 12.25
N THR A 3 2.68 40.31 11.56
CA THR A 3 1.93 41.42 12.17
C THR A 3 0.55 41.04 12.67
N ALA A 4 -0.11 40.05 12.09
CA ALA A 4 -1.40 39.55 12.56
C ALA A 4 -1.30 38.77 13.89
N ARG A 5 -0.17 38.07 14.12
CA ARG A 5 0.09 37.33 15.37
C ARG A 5 0.30 38.23 16.59
N ILE A 6 0.86 39.44 16.36
CA ILE A 6 1.12 40.41 17.45
C ILE A 6 -0.20 41.11 17.85
N LEU A 7 -1.07 41.41 16.92
CA LEU A 7 -2.36 42.05 17.23
C LEU A 7 -3.33 41.09 17.98
N THR A 8 -3.32 39.82 17.62
CA THR A 8 -4.17 38.82 18.31
C THR A 8 -3.73 38.57 19.75
N CYS A 9 -2.41 38.55 19.99
CA CYS A 9 -1.89 38.41 21.34
C CYS A 9 -2.13 39.66 22.20
N ILE A 10 -2.12 40.85 21.64
CA ILE A 10 -2.39 42.11 22.36
C ILE A 10 -3.89 42.22 22.70
N TYR A 11 -4.80 41.77 21.82
CA TYR A 11 -6.24 41.80 22.12
C TYR A 11 -6.62 40.78 23.20
N ILE A 12 -6.04 39.59 23.18
CA ILE A 12 -6.26 38.56 24.22
C ILE A 12 -5.68 39.01 25.58
N SER A 13 -4.53 39.66 25.60
CA SER A 13 -3.94 40.17 26.82
C SER A 13 -4.68 41.40 27.40
N LEU A 14 -5.32 42.23 26.56
CA LEU A 14 -6.15 43.35 27.05
C LEU A 14 -7.51 42.85 27.59
N PHE A 15 -8.05 41.76 27.09
CA PHE A 15 -9.30 41.17 27.62
C PHE A 15 -9.11 40.49 28.95
N LEU A 16 -7.92 39.96 29.26
CA LEU A 16 -7.59 39.33 30.55
C LEU A 16 -7.32 40.37 31.67
N VAL A 17 -7.04 41.63 31.30
CA VAL A 17 -6.73 42.70 32.26
C VAL A 17 -7.99 43.51 32.67
N GLY A 18 -9.10 43.39 31.85
CA GLY A 18 -10.34 44.13 32.13
C GLY A 18 -11.35 43.43 33.04
N ALA A 19 -11.13 42.18 33.37
CA ALA A 19 -11.95 41.45 34.33
C ALA A 19 -11.35 41.60 35.72
N GLY A 20 -11.51 42.75 36.31
CA GLY A 20 -11.13 43.02 37.69
C GLY A 20 -11.83 42.05 38.65
N GLU A 21 -11.00 41.44 39.45
CA GLU A 21 -11.28 40.80 40.73
C GLU A 21 -12.67 40.16 40.91
N VAL A 22 -12.75 38.92 40.41
CA VAL A 22 -13.61 37.96 41.10
C VAL A 22 -12.72 36.81 41.59
N ARG A 23 -12.33 36.89 42.84
CA ARG A 23 -11.79 35.80 43.63
C ARG A 23 -12.84 34.68 43.66
N ALA A 24 -12.74 33.78 42.67
CA ALA A 24 -13.28 32.45 42.84
C ALA A 24 -12.10 31.55 43.25
N GLN A 25 -11.91 31.35 44.53
CA GLN A 25 -11.18 30.23 45.07
C GLN A 25 -11.94 28.93 44.79
N GLY A 26 -11.82 28.45 43.55
CA GLY A 26 -12.05 27.06 43.22
C GLY A 26 -10.69 26.55 42.71
N LEU A 27 -9.92 25.91 43.58
CA LEU A 27 -8.71 25.19 43.20
C LEU A 27 -9.08 24.24 42.09
N LYS A 28 -8.57 24.55 40.85
CA LYS A 28 -8.57 23.54 39.81
C LYS A 28 -7.81 22.33 40.35
N PRO A 29 -8.33 21.11 40.27
CA PRO A 29 -7.59 19.94 40.68
C PRO A 29 -6.26 19.93 39.93
N SER A 30 -5.16 20.08 40.63
CA SER A 30 -3.81 20.04 40.07
C SER A 30 -3.18 18.70 40.40
N VAL A 31 -2.89 17.94 39.38
CA VAL A 31 -2.21 16.64 39.52
C VAL A 31 -0.68 16.78 39.54
N ALA A 32 -0.14 17.99 39.43
CA ALA A 32 1.31 18.24 39.39
C ALA A 32 2.07 17.67 40.61
N GLY A 33 1.40 17.50 41.75
CA GLY A 33 1.97 16.85 42.94
C GLY A 33 2.10 15.33 42.72
N TYR A 34 1.13 14.71 42.10
CA TYR A 34 1.14 13.29 41.78
C TYR A 34 2.18 12.98 40.69
N VAL A 35 2.27 13.78 39.64
CA VAL A 35 3.31 13.67 38.61
C VAL A 35 4.71 13.65 39.23
N ARG A 36 5.04 14.65 40.04
CA ARG A 36 6.37 14.73 40.68
C ARG A 36 6.68 13.55 41.60
N ARG A 37 5.70 13.07 42.38
CA ARG A 37 5.90 11.89 43.24
C ARG A 37 6.03 10.62 42.43
N ALA A 38 5.21 10.46 41.41
CA ALA A 38 5.32 9.34 40.49
C ALA A 38 6.68 9.30 39.78
N GLU A 39 7.18 10.43 39.25
CA GLU A 39 8.51 10.54 38.66
C GLU A 39 9.65 10.20 39.66
N ALA A 40 9.52 10.64 40.89
CA ALA A 40 10.48 10.32 41.94
C ALA A 40 10.48 8.82 42.25
N TYR A 41 9.32 8.18 42.30
CA TYR A 41 9.23 6.73 42.50
C TYR A 41 9.71 5.95 41.28
N VAL A 42 9.43 6.40 40.06
CA VAL A 42 9.99 5.85 38.83
C VAL A 42 11.52 5.92 38.86
N SER A 43 12.09 7.08 39.20
CA SER A 43 13.55 7.27 39.26
C SER A 43 14.23 6.39 40.33
N SER A 44 13.50 5.98 41.36
CA SER A 44 13.99 5.07 42.39
C SER A 44 13.60 3.60 42.18
N ASN A 45 13.07 3.25 41.03
CA ASN A 45 12.54 1.92 40.68
C ASN A 45 11.44 1.40 41.64
N ALA A 46 10.77 2.28 42.34
CA ALA A 46 9.70 1.94 43.28
C ALA A 46 8.33 1.83 42.56
N TRP A 47 8.23 0.89 41.62
CA TRP A 47 7.15 0.78 40.61
C TRP A 47 5.75 0.69 41.22
N ASN A 48 5.56 -0.04 42.31
CA ASN A 48 4.25 -0.17 42.97
C ASN A 48 3.79 1.15 43.59
N SER A 49 4.73 1.94 44.10
CA SER A 49 4.43 3.27 44.66
C SER A 49 4.18 4.30 43.54
N ALA A 50 4.96 4.21 42.48
CA ALA A 50 4.73 5.01 41.29
C ALA A 50 3.33 4.77 40.71
N LYS A 51 2.92 3.50 40.54
CA LYS A 51 1.63 3.12 39.99
C LYS A 51 0.46 3.68 40.81
N ARG A 52 0.56 3.60 42.14
CA ARG A 52 -0.48 4.15 43.00
C ARG A 52 -0.65 5.67 42.81
N GLU A 53 0.46 6.41 42.81
CA GLU A 53 0.41 7.87 42.58
C GLU A 53 -0.12 8.23 41.20
N ILE A 54 0.21 7.41 40.19
CA ILE A 54 -0.31 7.57 38.83
C ILE A 54 -1.82 7.36 38.84
N ASP A 55 -2.31 6.28 39.45
CA ASP A 55 -3.73 5.94 39.45
C ASP A 55 -4.55 6.99 40.19
N GLU A 56 -4.08 7.37 41.37
CA GLU A 56 -4.74 8.43 42.15
C GLU A 56 -4.76 9.78 41.41
N GLY A 57 -3.70 10.10 40.68
CA GLY A 57 -3.65 11.30 39.84
C GLY A 57 -4.60 11.22 38.66
N LEU A 58 -4.68 10.06 38.01
CA LEU A 58 -5.59 9.81 36.86
C LEU A 58 -7.06 9.72 37.26
N GLU A 59 -7.38 9.40 38.53
CA GLU A 59 -8.74 9.53 39.05
C GLU A 59 -9.19 10.99 39.12
N ILE A 60 -8.26 11.92 39.34
CA ILE A 60 -8.56 13.36 39.44
C ILE A 60 -8.62 13.98 38.01
N ILE A 61 -7.64 13.67 37.17
CA ILE A 61 -7.58 14.09 35.76
C ILE A 61 -7.27 12.85 34.90
N PRO A 62 -8.29 12.18 34.38
CA PRO A 62 -8.13 10.89 33.67
C PRO A 62 -7.21 10.92 32.46
N ASP A 63 -7.04 12.07 31.82
CA ASP A 63 -6.22 12.21 30.61
C ASP A 63 -5.08 13.24 30.80
N ASP A 64 -4.54 13.34 32.02
CA ASP A 64 -3.33 14.10 32.25
C ASP A 64 -2.14 13.50 31.47
N THR A 65 -1.48 14.31 30.66
CA THR A 65 -0.49 13.84 29.69
C THR A 65 0.74 13.23 30.32
N ASP A 66 1.21 13.82 31.44
CA ASP A 66 2.41 13.38 32.13
C ASP A 66 2.14 12.11 32.93
N LEU A 67 0.99 12.03 33.59
CA LEU A 67 0.56 10.79 34.25
C LEU A 67 0.29 9.67 33.26
N ARG A 68 -0.29 9.98 32.11
CA ARG A 68 -0.47 8.99 31.03
C ARG A 68 0.87 8.51 30.48
N TYR A 69 1.85 9.40 30.31
CA TYR A 69 3.20 8.97 29.94
C TYR A 69 3.81 8.07 31.01
N LEU A 70 3.74 8.43 32.27
CA LEU A 70 4.29 7.63 33.37
C LEU A 70 3.59 6.29 33.53
N ASN A 71 2.27 6.25 33.31
CA ASN A 71 1.51 4.99 33.29
C ASN A 71 1.93 4.10 32.13
N GLY A 72 2.12 4.67 30.95
CA GLY A 72 2.63 3.94 29.79
C GLY A 72 4.04 3.41 30.01
N TYR A 73 4.89 4.19 30.66
CA TYR A 73 6.24 3.79 31.03
C TYR A 73 6.24 2.67 32.08
N TYR A 74 5.32 2.73 33.05
CA TYR A 74 5.11 1.66 34.02
C TYR A 74 4.76 0.35 33.30
N TYR A 75 3.78 0.34 32.42
CA TYR A 75 3.36 -0.85 31.69
C TYR A 75 4.44 -1.37 30.74
N TYR A 76 5.22 -0.50 30.14
CA TYR A 76 6.40 -0.90 29.34
C TYR A 76 7.41 -1.69 30.17
N VAL A 77 7.70 -1.22 31.37
CA VAL A 77 8.68 -1.89 32.26
C VAL A 77 8.20 -3.24 32.76
N ILE A 78 6.90 -3.41 33.04
CA ILE A 78 6.35 -4.70 33.45
C ILE A 78 6.08 -5.66 32.27
N GLY A 79 6.26 -5.21 31.05
CA GLY A 79 6.14 -6.00 29.82
C GLY A 79 4.75 -6.07 29.22
N ASP A 80 3.78 -5.30 29.74
CA ASP A 80 2.44 -5.20 29.13
C ASP A 80 2.46 -4.13 28.04
N MET A 81 2.81 -4.56 26.82
CA MET A 81 3.02 -3.66 25.70
C MET A 81 1.72 -3.05 25.19
N ASP A 82 0.60 -3.75 25.31
CA ASP A 82 -0.70 -3.23 24.85
C ASP A 82 -1.17 -2.09 25.77
N GLU A 83 -1.10 -2.26 27.07
CA GLU A 83 -1.43 -1.21 28.04
C GLU A 83 -0.42 -0.06 28.01
N ALA A 84 0.87 -0.37 27.79
CA ALA A 84 1.89 0.66 27.57
C ALA A 84 1.53 1.52 26.36
N ARG A 85 1.22 0.87 25.23
CA ARG A 85 0.80 1.53 24.00
C ARG A 85 -0.43 2.40 24.21
N TYR A 86 -1.46 1.82 24.84
CA TYR A 86 -2.70 2.55 25.13
C TYR A 86 -2.47 3.86 25.87
N ASN A 87 -1.70 3.80 26.96
CA ASN A 87 -1.46 4.97 27.81
C ASN A 87 -0.53 5.98 27.13
N LEU A 88 0.48 5.53 26.38
CA LEU A 88 1.39 6.41 25.65
C LEU A 88 0.70 7.13 24.50
N VAL A 89 -0.18 6.43 23.78
CA VAL A 89 -1.00 7.06 22.74
C VAL A 89 -1.91 8.13 23.36
N ARG A 90 -2.51 7.85 24.49
CA ARG A 90 -3.29 8.85 25.25
C ARG A 90 -2.45 10.06 25.68
N SER A 91 -1.21 9.83 26.10
CA SER A 91 -0.28 10.91 26.45
C SER A 91 0.00 11.83 25.27
N ILE A 92 0.29 11.29 24.09
CA ILE A 92 0.53 12.14 22.91
C ILE A 92 -0.75 12.76 22.36
N GLN A 93 -1.92 12.15 22.58
CA GLN A 93 -3.24 12.73 22.25
C GLN A 93 -3.53 14.00 23.05
N GLY A 94 -3.12 14.05 24.31
CA GLY A 94 -3.25 15.24 25.14
C GLY A 94 -2.18 16.31 24.86
N ASN A 95 -1.00 15.90 24.43
CA ASN A 95 0.11 16.78 24.06
C ASN A 95 0.99 16.09 23.00
N ASP A 96 0.83 16.48 21.76
CA ASP A 96 1.55 15.89 20.63
C ASP A 96 3.07 16.20 20.61
N ASP A 97 3.51 17.17 21.38
CA ASP A 97 4.95 17.51 21.53
C ASP A 97 5.67 16.64 22.58
N GLN A 98 5.02 15.62 23.11
CA GLN A 98 5.59 14.68 24.09
C GLN A 98 6.64 13.75 23.47
N VAL A 99 7.85 14.28 23.25
CA VAL A 99 8.98 13.55 22.63
C VAL A 99 9.32 12.26 23.40
N LYS A 100 9.24 12.26 24.74
CA LYS A 100 9.54 11.07 25.55
C LYS A 100 8.54 9.95 25.33
N ALA A 101 7.25 10.27 25.20
CA ALA A 101 6.22 9.29 24.93
C ALA A 101 6.37 8.71 23.52
N LYS A 102 6.68 9.55 22.53
CA LYS A 102 6.93 9.09 21.15
C LYS A 102 8.15 8.17 21.06
N ARG A 103 9.27 8.50 21.76
CA ARG A 103 10.43 7.60 21.78
C ARG A 103 10.10 6.24 22.39
N LEU A 104 9.36 6.24 23.48
CA LEU A 104 8.96 5.00 24.12
C LEU A 104 7.95 4.20 23.26
N LEU A 105 7.08 4.89 22.52
CA LEU A 105 6.20 4.24 21.56
C LEU A 105 6.97 3.53 20.44
N VAL A 106 8.08 4.06 19.97
CA VAL A 106 8.93 3.34 19.02
C VAL A 106 9.41 2.01 19.59
N ASP A 107 9.76 1.97 20.88
CA ASP A 107 10.20 0.74 21.55
C ASP A 107 9.04 -0.24 21.78
N VAL A 108 7.88 0.25 22.16
CA VAL A 108 6.65 -0.53 22.34
C VAL A 108 6.19 -1.15 21.02
N GLU A 109 6.15 -0.36 19.95
CA GLU A 109 5.74 -0.83 18.62
C GLU A 109 6.77 -1.81 18.01
N ASP A 110 8.07 -1.67 18.30
CA ASP A 110 9.09 -2.67 17.94
C ASP A 110 8.84 -4.00 18.66
N ASN A 111 8.53 -3.96 19.97
CA ASN A 111 8.23 -5.16 20.75
C ASN A 111 6.93 -5.86 20.29
N LEU A 112 5.94 -5.09 19.86
CA LEU A 112 4.69 -5.61 19.29
C LEU A 112 4.84 -6.09 17.83
N GLY A 113 5.97 -5.82 17.18
CA GLY A 113 6.20 -6.12 15.76
C GLY A 113 5.51 -5.17 14.78
N HIS A 114 4.99 -4.06 15.27
CA HIS A 114 4.26 -3.05 14.49
C HIS A 114 5.21 -2.05 13.82
N TYR A 115 6.09 -2.53 12.95
CA TYR A 115 7.19 -1.74 12.38
C TYR A 115 6.71 -0.52 11.60
N SER A 116 5.55 -0.59 10.96
CA SER A 116 4.97 0.55 10.24
C SER A 116 4.60 1.69 11.19
N SER A 117 3.99 1.36 12.32
CA SER A 117 3.66 2.33 13.37
C SER A 117 4.92 2.94 13.98
N ALA A 118 5.92 2.10 14.25
CA ALA A 118 7.20 2.54 14.76
C ALA A 118 7.89 3.55 13.81
N ILE A 119 7.84 3.31 12.49
CA ILE A 119 8.38 4.23 11.48
C ILE A 119 7.66 5.58 11.50
N CYS A 120 6.34 5.60 11.71
CA CYS A 120 5.59 6.85 11.81
C CYS A 120 6.10 7.70 12.98
N TYR A 121 6.23 7.11 14.17
CA TYR A 121 6.76 7.84 15.31
C TYR A 121 8.23 8.24 15.14
N ILE A 122 9.04 7.42 14.47
CA ILE A 122 10.42 7.80 14.13
C ILE A 122 10.43 9.02 13.20
N ASN A 123 9.54 9.10 12.22
CA ASN A 123 9.48 10.26 11.33
C ASN A 123 9.17 11.55 12.10
N GLU A 124 8.17 11.51 12.98
CA GLU A 124 7.85 12.65 13.84
C GLU A 124 9.01 13.06 14.75
N LEU A 125 9.75 12.08 15.25
CA LEU A 125 10.94 12.34 16.08
C LEU A 125 12.10 12.92 15.26
N LEU A 126 12.27 12.47 14.02
CA LEU A 126 13.29 12.99 13.09
C LEU A 126 12.95 14.40 12.60
N ASP A 127 11.67 14.78 12.56
CA ASP A 127 11.26 16.16 12.26
C ASP A 127 11.70 17.12 13.38
N ILE A 128 11.73 16.64 14.62
CA ILE A 128 12.20 17.39 15.78
C ILE A 128 13.73 17.29 15.92
N GLN A 129 14.30 16.13 15.66
CA GLN A 129 15.72 15.80 15.84
C GLN A 129 16.30 15.15 14.56
N PRO A 130 16.54 15.92 13.50
CA PRO A 130 16.94 15.39 12.17
C PRO A 130 18.31 14.67 12.18
N TYR A 131 19.14 14.99 13.15
CA TYR A 131 20.50 14.44 13.27
C TYR A 131 20.61 13.31 14.29
N ASP A 132 19.50 12.72 14.73
CA ASP A 132 19.53 11.55 15.61
C ASP A 132 19.86 10.29 14.79
N ARG A 133 21.12 9.85 14.93
CA ARG A 133 21.65 8.69 14.18
C ARG A 133 20.93 7.39 14.53
N ASP A 134 20.54 7.22 15.77
CA ASP A 134 19.91 5.98 16.23
C ASP A 134 18.51 5.82 15.65
N LEU A 135 17.75 6.89 15.57
CA LEU A 135 16.45 6.92 14.93
C LEU A 135 16.56 6.56 13.42
N TRP A 136 17.56 7.09 12.71
CA TRP A 136 17.80 6.74 11.33
C TRP A 136 18.13 5.26 11.14
N ARG A 137 18.96 4.68 12.01
CA ARG A 137 19.30 3.25 11.96
C ARG A 137 18.11 2.35 12.24
N ARG A 138 17.32 2.70 13.24
CA ARG A 138 16.09 1.98 13.57
C ARG A 138 15.10 2.04 12.41
N LYS A 139 14.96 3.19 11.78
CA LYS A 139 14.12 3.37 10.58
C LYS A 139 14.54 2.42 9.45
N ILE A 140 15.83 2.36 9.14
CA ILE A 140 16.38 1.45 8.12
C ILE A 140 16.10 -0.01 8.50
N ALA A 141 16.33 -0.38 9.75
CA ALA A 141 16.10 -1.73 10.23
C ALA A 141 14.61 -2.13 10.12
N PHE A 142 13.69 -1.23 10.44
CA PHE A 142 12.25 -1.49 10.34
C PHE A 142 11.77 -1.59 8.90
N TYR A 143 12.29 -0.79 7.98
CA TYR A 143 12.00 -0.96 6.55
C TYR A 143 12.47 -2.32 6.03
N ARG A 144 13.64 -2.81 6.47
CA ARG A 144 14.13 -4.16 6.13
C ARG A 144 13.24 -5.26 6.71
N LYS A 145 12.81 -5.12 7.97
CA LYS A 145 11.86 -6.05 8.60
C LYS A 145 10.50 -6.11 7.88
N LEU A 146 10.10 -5.02 7.22
CA LEU A 146 8.89 -4.94 6.40
C LEU A 146 9.08 -5.44 4.95
N GLY A 147 10.31 -5.82 4.56
CA GLY A 147 10.64 -6.19 3.18
C GLY A 147 10.63 -5.03 2.19
N ASN A 148 10.71 -3.80 2.68
CA ASN A 148 10.74 -2.59 1.85
C ASN A 148 12.19 -2.10 1.68
N ASP A 149 12.94 -2.81 0.85
CA ASP A 149 14.37 -2.54 0.63
C ASP A 149 14.61 -1.20 -0.07
N VAL A 150 13.67 -0.75 -0.90
CA VAL A 150 13.77 0.54 -1.61
C VAL A 150 13.81 1.71 -0.62
N GLU A 151 12.90 1.72 0.34
CA GLU A 151 12.86 2.77 1.36
C GLU A 151 13.99 2.63 2.39
N ALA A 152 14.43 1.40 2.66
CA ALA A 152 15.59 1.15 3.52
C ALA A 152 16.87 1.73 2.89
N ASP A 153 17.07 1.52 1.59
CA ASP A 153 18.21 2.05 0.85
C ASP A 153 18.16 3.57 0.71
N ALA A 154 16.99 4.14 0.46
CA ALA A 154 16.80 5.59 0.43
C ALA A 154 17.09 6.24 1.80
N ALA A 155 16.70 5.58 2.88
CA ALA A 155 17.00 6.04 4.23
C ALA A 155 18.50 5.91 4.57
N LEU A 156 19.16 4.85 4.08
CA LEU A 156 20.60 4.63 4.24
C LEU A 156 21.42 5.69 3.47
N GLU A 157 20.99 6.05 2.27
CA GLU A 157 21.63 7.14 1.50
C GLU A 157 21.49 8.48 2.19
N ARG A 158 20.32 8.78 2.75
CA ARG A 158 20.13 9.99 3.56
C ARG A 158 21.02 9.99 4.80
N LEU A 159 21.11 8.85 5.49
CA LEU A 159 21.98 8.70 6.65
C LEU A 159 23.46 8.91 6.29
N MET A 160 23.90 8.38 5.14
CA MET A 160 25.27 8.60 4.63
C MET A 160 25.50 10.07 4.26
N HIS A 161 24.49 10.75 3.72
CA HIS A 161 24.58 12.18 3.40
C HIS A 161 24.71 13.04 4.67
N ILE A 162 24.01 12.66 5.74
CA ILE A 162 24.07 13.35 7.04
C ILE A 162 25.37 13.04 7.77
N PHE A 163 25.89 11.79 7.68
CA PHE A 163 27.09 11.32 8.40
C PHE A 163 28.10 10.67 7.46
N PRO A 164 28.73 11.40 6.52
CA PRO A 164 29.57 10.84 5.46
C PRO A 164 30.86 10.19 5.96
N ASN A 165 31.32 10.51 7.14
CA ASN A 165 32.55 9.98 7.75
C ASN A 165 32.30 8.88 8.80
N ASP A 166 31.07 8.43 8.99
CA ASP A 166 30.76 7.36 9.93
C ASP A 166 31.16 6.00 9.34
N THR A 167 32.15 5.36 9.98
CA THR A 167 32.72 4.09 9.49
C THR A 167 31.69 2.95 9.38
N LEU A 168 30.68 2.95 10.25
CA LEU A 168 29.62 1.93 10.21
C LEU A 168 28.61 2.19 9.08
N VAL A 169 28.29 3.45 8.83
CA VAL A 169 27.41 3.83 7.70
C VAL A 169 28.08 3.52 6.38
N VAL A 170 29.40 3.83 6.26
CA VAL A 170 30.21 3.49 5.08
C VAL A 170 30.29 1.97 4.88
N ALA A 171 30.39 1.19 5.95
CA ALA A 171 30.40 -0.28 5.87
C ALA A 171 29.06 -0.85 5.40
N ASP A 172 27.94 -0.30 5.86
CA ASP A 172 26.61 -0.72 5.44
C ASP A 172 26.34 -0.41 3.95
N VAL A 173 26.79 0.74 3.47
CA VAL A 173 26.72 1.10 2.04
C VAL A 173 27.58 0.15 1.20
N ARG A 174 28.82 -0.14 1.63
CA ARG A 174 29.70 -1.10 0.92
C ARG A 174 29.09 -2.50 0.84
N ARG A 175 28.44 -2.95 1.91
CA ARG A 175 27.75 -4.26 1.91
C ARG A 175 26.64 -4.30 0.88
N ARG A 176 25.79 -3.26 0.82
CA ARG A 176 24.74 -3.11 -0.19
C ARG A 176 25.32 -3.15 -1.61
N ASP A 177 26.42 -2.44 -1.85
CA ASP A 177 27.05 -2.37 -3.17
C ASP A 177 27.59 -3.72 -3.62
N ILE A 178 28.13 -4.54 -2.70
CA ILE A 178 28.57 -5.91 -2.98
C ILE A 178 27.35 -6.80 -3.30
N GLU A 179 26.29 -6.75 -2.49
CA GLU A 179 25.05 -7.51 -2.72
C GLU A 179 24.41 -7.14 -4.07
N THR A 180 24.46 -5.87 -4.44
CA THR A 180 23.95 -5.38 -5.74
C THR A 180 24.76 -5.95 -6.91
N ARG A 181 26.11 -6.01 -6.79
CA ARG A 181 26.98 -6.61 -7.82
C ARG A 181 26.74 -8.11 -7.96
N ASP A 182 26.63 -8.83 -6.86
CA ASP A 182 26.33 -10.26 -6.87
C ASP A 182 24.97 -10.55 -7.51
N ASN A 183 23.96 -9.72 -7.24
CA ASN A 183 22.66 -9.83 -7.86
C ASN A 183 22.69 -9.53 -9.36
N ILE A 184 23.48 -8.55 -9.79
CA ILE A 184 23.70 -8.26 -11.22
C ILE A 184 24.29 -9.50 -11.91
N LEU A 185 25.34 -10.12 -11.34
CA LEU A 185 25.96 -11.30 -11.95
C LEU A 185 25.03 -12.51 -11.99
N ARG A 186 24.24 -12.75 -10.94
CA ARG A 186 23.30 -13.88 -10.87
C ARG A 186 22.14 -13.77 -11.86
N ASN A 187 21.69 -12.54 -12.13
CA ASN A 187 20.52 -12.29 -12.98
C ASN A 187 20.88 -11.93 -14.43
N SER A 188 22.19 -11.83 -14.74
CA SER A 188 22.67 -11.51 -16.08
C SER A 188 22.82 -12.77 -16.95
N SER A 189 22.60 -12.64 -18.25
CA SER A 189 23.05 -13.64 -19.20
C SER A 189 24.58 -13.80 -19.13
N LEU A 190 25.12 -14.95 -19.52
CA LEU A 190 26.57 -15.19 -19.49
C LEU A 190 27.36 -14.12 -20.27
N THR A 191 26.81 -13.63 -21.37
CA THR A 191 27.42 -12.56 -22.18
C THR A 191 27.42 -11.21 -21.46
N GLU A 192 26.34 -10.88 -20.76
CA GLU A 192 26.26 -9.64 -19.95
C GLU A 192 27.17 -9.73 -18.73
N ALA A 193 27.20 -10.89 -18.07
CA ALA A 193 28.10 -11.15 -16.96
C ALA A 193 29.57 -10.98 -17.37
N SER A 194 29.98 -11.56 -18.52
CA SER A 194 31.34 -11.39 -19.01
C SER A 194 31.67 -9.92 -19.32
N ASN A 195 30.75 -9.18 -19.95
CA ASN A 195 30.96 -7.76 -20.26
C ASN A 195 31.03 -6.89 -19.01
N ASN A 196 30.27 -7.20 -17.98
CA ASN A 196 30.34 -6.50 -16.71
C ASN A 196 31.66 -6.79 -15.98
N LEU A 197 32.08 -8.06 -15.95
CA LEU A 197 33.34 -8.47 -15.36
C LEU A 197 34.54 -7.84 -16.08
N GLU A 198 34.52 -7.78 -17.43
CA GLU A 198 35.57 -7.09 -18.22
C GLU A 198 35.68 -5.61 -17.80
N ARG A 199 34.55 -4.90 -17.73
CA ARG A 199 34.52 -3.47 -17.30
C ARG A 199 35.00 -3.31 -15.85
N TRP A 200 34.68 -4.23 -14.97
CA TRP A 200 35.09 -4.15 -13.56
C TRP A 200 36.61 -4.44 -13.43
N ILE A 201 37.14 -5.36 -14.23
CA ILE A 201 38.58 -5.60 -14.31
C ILE A 201 39.32 -4.37 -14.85
N ASP A 202 38.76 -3.70 -15.88
CA ASP A 202 39.36 -2.49 -16.45
C ASP A 202 39.35 -1.33 -15.43
N THR A 203 38.33 -1.29 -14.57
CA THR A 203 38.15 -0.24 -13.54
C THR A 203 39.02 -0.52 -12.31
N ASP A 204 39.09 -1.77 -11.85
CA ASP A 204 39.90 -2.19 -10.71
C ASP A 204 40.57 -3.54 -10.97
N PRO A 205 41.73 -3.54 -11.66
CA PRO A 205 42.45 -4.75 -12.07
C PRO A 205 43.07 -5.52 -10.92
N LYS A 206 43.07 -5.00 -9.68
CA LYS A 206 43.69 -5.66 -8.52
C LYS A 206 42.72 -6.54 -7.72
N VAL A 207 41.49 -6.72 -8.18
CA VAL A 207 40.53 -7.65 -7.56
C VAL A 207 40.68 -9.03 -8.21
N ARG A 208 41.29 -9.94 -7.48
CA ARG A 208 41.61 -11.31 -7.92
C ARG A 208 40.38 -12.10 -8.38
N ASP A 209 39.27 -11.96 -7.62
CA ASP A 209 38.08 -12.77 -7.82
C ASP A 209 37.37 -12.46 -9.16
N TYR A 210 37.50 -11.26 -9.69
CA TYR A 210 36.94 -10.92 -11.00
C TYR A 210 37.50 -11.76 -12.14
N TYR A 211 38.80 -12.11 -12.09
CA TYR A 211 39.42 -12.96 -13.09
C TYR A 211 38.89 -14.39 -13.00
N PHE A 212 38.69 -14.93 -11.80
CA PHE A 212 38.17 -16.29 -11.64
C PHE A 212 36.72 -16.39 -12.12
N GLU A 213 35.91 -15.42 -11.79
CA GLU A 213 34.52 -15.36 -12.28
C GLU A 213 34.47 -15.20 -13.81
N LEU A 214 35.33 -14.36 -14.38
CA LEU A 214 35.42 -14.18 -15.82
C LEU A 214 35.86 -15.46 -16.54
N ILE A 215 36.87 -16.14 -16.02
CA ILE A 215 37.34 -17.45 -16.52
C ILE A 215 36.18 -18.45 -16.47
N SER A 216 35.49 -18.53 -15.31
CA SER A 216 34.38 -19.45 -15.13
C SER A 216 33.24 -19.15 -16.11
N THR A 217 32.94 -17.86 -16.34
CA THR A 217 31.93 -17.42 -17.28
C THR A 217 32.24 -17.79 -18.71
N TYR A 218 33.48 -17.54 -19.17
CA TYR A 218 33.94 -17.94 -20.52
C TYR A 218 33.99 -19.46 -20.70
N VAL A 219 34.35 -20.22 -19.68
CA VAL A 219 34.29 -21.69 -19.73
C VAL A 219 32.85 -22.17 -19.88
N LYS A 220 31.89 -21.59 -19.15
CA LYS A 220 30.45 -21.90 -19.29
C LYS A 220 29.89 -21.52 -20.67
N MET A 221 30.46 -20.51 -21.30
CA MET A 221 30.14 -20.12 -22.68
C MET A 221 30.79 -21.04 -23.74
N GLY A 222 31.72 -21.92 -23.36
CA GLY A 222 32.53 -22.74 -24.29
C GLY A 222 33.61 -21.95 -24.99
N GLU A 223 33.92 -20.72 -24.55
CA GLU A 223 34.91 -19.82 -25.15
C GLU A 223 36.29 -19.99 -24.48
N TYR A 224 36.87 -21.20 -24.61
CA TYR A 224 38.10 -21.57 -23.91
C TYR A 224 39.31 -20.67 -24.23
N ASP A 225 39.40 -20.14 -25.47
CA ASP A 225 40.45 -19.19 -25.85
C ASP A 225 40.34 -17.87 -25.09
N ARG A 226 39.14 -17.37 -24.89
CA ARG A 226 38.87 -16.16 -24.08
C ARG A 226 39.09 -16.41 -22.61
N ALA A 227 38.70 -17.60 -22.13
CA ALA A 227 39.00 -18.01 -20.76
C ALA A 227 40.53 -18.04 -20.50
N LEU A 228 41.29 -18.57 -21.47
CA LEU A 228 42.75 -18.55 -21.40
C LEU A 228 43.33 -17.12 -21.44
N GLY A 229 42.74 -16.25 -22.27
CA GLY A 229 43.08 -14.83 -22.31
C GLY A 229 42.85 -14.13 -20.98
N ALA A 230 41.68 -14.39 -20.32
CA ALA A 230 41.40 -13.87 -19.00
C ALA A 230 42.35 -14.39 -17.90
N ALA A 231 42.71 -15.68 -17.97
CA ALA A 231 43.70 -16.28 -17.07
C ALA A 231 45.06 -15.63 -17.21
N ASN A 232 45.50 -15.37 -18.45
CA ASN A 232 46.77 -14.70 -18.71
C ASN A 232 46.79 -13.26 -18.22
N ARG A 233 45.74 -12.49 -18.42
CA ARG A 233 45.61 -11.13 -17.85
C ARG A 233 45.61 -11.15 -16.32
N GLY A 234 44.96 -12.13 -15.73
CA GLY A 234 45.03 -12.34 -14.27
C GLY A 234 46.47 -12.62 -13.81
N LEU A 235 47.23 -13.40 -14.56
CA LEU A 235 48.64 -13.69 -14.28
C LEU A 235 49.61 -12.53 -14.54
N GLU A 236 49.22 -11.53 -15.30
CA GLU A 236 49.93 -10.25 -15.40
C GLU A 236 49.83 -9.44 -14.12
N GLN A 237 48.70 -9.52 -13.42
CA GLN A 237 48.48 -8.84 -12.14
C GLN A 237 48.95 -9.68 -10.95
N PHE A 238 48.83 -11.01 -11.05
CA PHE A 238 49.15 -11.98 -9.99
C PHE A 238 50.08 -13.07 -10.54
N PRO A 239 51.37 -12.76 -10.86
CA PRO A 239 52.26 -13.64 -11.61
C PRO A 239 52.54 -14.99 -10.96
N ASP A 240 52.49 -15.07 -9.63
CA ASP A 240 52.82 -16.26 -8.84
C ASP A 240 51.59 -16.98 -8.29
N ASP A 241 50.38 -16.61 -8.76
CA ASP A 241 49.12 -17.23 -8.29
C ASP A 241 49.00 -18.65 -8.85
N GLN A 242 49.18 -19.64 -7.96
CA GLN A 242 49.22 -21.06 -8.31
C GLN A 242 47.91 -21.56 -8.93
N GLU A 243 46.77 -21.00 -8.49
CA GLU A 243 45.46 -21.42 -8.95
C GLU A 243 45.18 -20.89 -10.36
N LEU A 244 45.60 -19.66 -10.67
CA LEU A 244 45.54 -19.10 -12.02
C LEU A 244 46.51 -19.86 -12.97
N ILE A 245 47.71 -20.24 -12.50
CA ILE A 245 48.62 -21.06 -13.27
C ILE A 245 48.00 -22.41 -13.62
N ASN A 246 47.37 -23.07 -12.66
CA ASN A 246 46.69 -24.36 -12.88
C ASN A 246 45.50 -24.21 -13.85
N LYS A 247 44.71 -23.14 -13.74
CA LYS A 247 43.60 -22.86 -14.67
C LYS A 247 44.12 -22.63 -16.10
N ALA A 248 45.19 -21.84 -16.29
CA ALA A 248 45.77 -21.59 -17.59
C ALA A 248 46.32 -22.88 -18.25
N VAL A 249 47.00 -23.72 -17.48
CA VAL A 249 47.51 -25.03 -17.95
C VAL A 249 46.35 -25.95 -18.34
N GLY A 250 45.30 -26.07 -17.50
CA GLY A 250 44.13 -26.87 -17.80
C GLY A 250 43.47 -26.44 -19.10
N LEU A 251 43.24 -25.12 -19.29
CA LEU A 251 42.66 -24.57 -20.51
C LEU A 251 43.50 -24.81 -21.75
N MET A 252 44.85 -24.75 -21.65
CA MET A 252 45.75 -25.10 -22.76
C MET A 252 45.64 -26.59 -23.14
N MET A 253 45.46 -27.44 -22.13
CA MET A 253 45.30 -28.90 -22.35
C MET A 253 43.92 -29.19 -23.00
N ASP A 254 42.88 -28.58 -22.55
CA ASP A 254 41.52 -28.70 -23.11
C ASP A 254 41.50 -28.24 -24.60
N LEU A 255 42.30 -27.23 -24.94
CA LEU A 255 42.53 -26.74 -26.29
C LEU A 255 43.48 -27.61 -27.12
N GLY A 256 43.99 -28.72 -26.59
CA GLY A 256 45.00 -29.59 -27.27
C GLY A 256 46.38 -28.95 -27.48
N ARG A 257 46.66 -27.84 -26.80
CA ARG A 257 47.89 -27.06 -26.94
C ARG A 257 48.99 -27.57 -25.99
N TYR A 258 49.27 -28.86 -25.98
CA TYR A 258 50.21 -29.52 -25.06
C TYR A 258 51.61 -28.92 -25.08
N SER A 259 52.15 -28.59 -26.28
CA SER A 259 53.48 -27.95 -26.41
C SER A 259 53.51 -26.56 -25.79
N GLN A 260 52.43 -25.81 -25.89
CA GLN A 260 52.32 -24.47 -25.27
C GLN A 260 52.20 -24.59 -23.74
N ALA A 261 51.36 -25.50 -23.24
CA ALA A 261 51.24 -25.80 -21.82
C ALA A 261 52.58 -26.19 -21.22
N TYR A 262 53.33 -27.07 -21.89
CA TYR A 262 54.69 -27.47 -21.49
C TYR A 262 55.64 -26.29 -21.39
N THR A 263 55.75 -25.44 -22.40
CA THR A 263 56.61 -24.27 -22.43
C THR A 263 56.20 -23.24 -21.37
N PHE A 264 54.89 -23.04 -21.18
CA PHE A 264 54.34 -22.10 -20.20
C PHE A 264 54.70 -22.50 -18.77
N VAL A 265 54.50 -23.79 -18.41
CA VAL A 265 54.79 -24.28 -17.05
C VAL A 265 56.30 -24.24 -16.79
N ARG A 266 57.12 -24.60 -17.77
CA ARG A 266 58.57 -24.55 -17.68
C ARG A 266 59.13 -23.15 -17.38
N ASN A 267 58.47 -22.13 -17.89
CA ASN A 267 58.86 -20.73 -17.74
C ASN A 267 58.34 -20.05 -16.44
N LYS A 268 57.54 -20.75 -15.64
CA LYS A 268 57.03 -20.25 -14.37
C LYS A 268 57.85 -20.76 -13.18
N LYS A 269 58.26 -19.89 -12.27
CA LYS A 269 59.11 -20.16 -11.09
C LYS A 269 58.57 -21.26 -10.16
N ASN A 270 57.24 -21.38 -10.05
CA ASN A 270 56.53 -22.33 -9.16
C ASN A 270 55.83 -23.45 -9.94
N GLY A 271 56.23 -23.68 -11.19
CA GLY A 271 55.60 -24.61 -12.11
C GLY A 271 55.92 -26.10 -11.89
N ASP A 272 56.75 -26.47 -10.95
CA ASP A 272 57.27 -27.85 -10.79
C ASP A 272 56.14 -28.88 -10.52
N SER A 273 55.09 -28.55 -9.80
CA SER A 273 53.99 -29.49 -9.53
C SER A 273 53.05 -29.63 -10.74
N ALA A 274 52.72 -28.51 -11.41
CA ALA A 274 51.93 -28.52 -12.63
C ALA A 274 52.71 -29.19 -13.80
N TYR A 275 54.01 -28.98 -13.87
CA TYR A 275 54.90 -29.63 -14.81
C TYR A 275 54.96 -31.16 -14.61
N LYS A 276 55.06 -31.64 -13.34
CA LYS A 276 55.06 -33.07 -13.03
C LYS A 276 53.70 -33.73 -13.33
N ASN A 277 52.61 -33.02 -13.12
CA ASN A 277 51.26 -33.51 -13.46
C ASN A 277 51.06 -33.58 -14.97
N LEU A 278 51.46 -32.55 -15.69
CA LEU A 278 51.43 -32.55 -17.15
C LEU A 278 52.27 -33.68 -17.75
N LEU A 279 53.47 -33.92 -17.23
CA LEU A 279 54.34 -35.06 -17.66
C LEU A 279 53.75 -36.42 -17.33
N ARG A 280 53.02 -36.57 -16.21
CA ARG A 280 52.31 -37.82 -15.86
C ARG A 280 51.15 -38.08 -16.81
N GLU A 281 50.39 -37.05 -17.16
CA GLU A 281 49.31 -37.18 -18.13
C GLU A 281 49.81 -37.51 -19.52
N MET A 282 50.87 -36.86 -19.97
CA MET A 282 51.54 -37.19 -21.24
C MET A 282 52.15 -38.58 -21.23
N ALA A 283 52.74 -39.05 -20.08
CA ALA A 283 53.33 -40.38 -19.96
C ALA A 283 52.30 -41.50 -19.84
N SER A 284 51.06 -41.19 -19.39
CA SER A 284 49.94 -42.13 -19.36
C SER A 284 49.15 -42.17 -20.69
N ASP A 285 49.50 -41.32 -21.67
CA ASP A 285 48.91 -41.35 -23.02
C ASP A 285 49.41 -42.61 -23.76
N ALA A 286 48.47 -43.53 -23.91
CA ALA A 286 48.74 -44.85 -24.52
C ALA A 286 49.40 -44.80 -25.91
N ARG A 287 49.32 -43.64 -26.59
CA ARG A 287 49.90 -43.40 -27.92
C ARG A 287 51.42 -43.43 -28.00
N LEU A 288 52.13 -43.37 -26.88
CA LEU A 288 53.59 -43.30 -26.82
C LEU A 288 54.27 -44.64 -26.56
N ARG A 289 53.52 -45.69 -26.18
CA ARG A 289 54.10 -47.00 -25.82
C ARG A 289 53.37 -48.18 -26.43
N ASP A 290 52.71 -48.06 -27.55
CA ASP A 290 51.74 -49.05 -28.03
C ASP A 290 52.30 -49.86 -29.24
N PRO A 291 52.04 -51.20 -29.29
CA PRO A 291 52.25 -52.03 -30.48
C PRO A 291 51.55 -51.53 -31.76
N TYR A 292 50.51 -50.70 -31.64
CA TYR A 292 49.75 -50.08 -32.73
C TYR A 292 50.62 -49.17 -33.58
N GLU A 293 51.45 -48.29 -33.00
CA GLU A 293 52.39 -47.43 -33.74
C GLU A 293 53.43 -48.25 -34.50
N ALA A 294 53.89 -49.31 -33.85
CA ALA A 294 54.86 -50.25 -34.44
C ALA A 294 54.23 -50.96 -35.66
N ASN A 295 53.00 -51.46 -35.58
CA ASN A 295 52.31 -52.07 -36.70
C ASN A 295 52.00 -51.10 -37.81
N GLY A 296 51.68 -49.83 -37.51
CA GLY A 296 51.49 -48.79 -38.51
C GLY A 296 52.75 -48.53 -39.34
N ARG A 297 53.86 -48.41 -38.66
CA ARG A 297 55.18 -48.30 -39.35
C ARG A 297 55.52 -49.53 -40.20
N LEU A 298 55.22 -50.75 -39.67
CA LEU A 298 55.46 -52.01 -40.38
C LEU A 298 54.58 -52.06 -41.64
N TYR A 299 53.29 -51.74 -41.58
CA TYR A 299 52.39 -51.72 -42.73
C TYR A 299 52.83 -50.71 -43.84
N LEU A 300 53.20 -49.50 -43.40
CA LEU A 300 53.74 -48.49 -44.36
C LEU A 300 54.90 -48.93 -45.17
N VAL A 301 55.78 -49.70 -44.59
CA VAL A 301 57.03 -50.17 -45.23
C VAL A 301 56.77 -51.44 -46.01
N THR A 302 56.09 -52.41 -45.49
CA THR A 302 55.99 -53.76 -46.03
C THR A 302 54.66 -54.10 -46.69
N LYS A 303 53.63 -53.33 -46.50
CA LYS A 303 52.24 -53.57 -46.94
C LYS A 303 51.74 -54.95 -46.47
N ASP A 304 52.18 -55.38 -45.31
CA ASP A 304 51.85 -56.70 -44.72
C ASP A 304 50.35 -56.79 -44.37
N ARG A 305 49.71 -57.84 -44.79
CA ARG A 305 48.26 -58.07 -44.61
C ARG A 305 47.86 -58.35 -43.15
N ASP A 306 48.66 -59.04 -42.40
CA ASP A 306 48.38 -59.31 -40.98
C ASP A 306 48.51 -58.07 -40.14
N ALA A 307 49.53 -57.23 -40.45
CA ALA A 307 49.69 -55.92 -39.88
C ALA A 307 48.45 -55.01 -40.20
N LEU A 308 47.98 -55.04 -41.45
CA LEU A 308 46.79 -54.33 -41.88
C LEU A 308 45.57 -54.82 -41.11
N ASN A 309 45.35 -56.14 -40.99
CA ASN A 309 44.24 -56.72 -40.21
C ASN A 309 44.32 -56.41 -38.74
N TYR A 310 45.55 -56.47 -38.17
CA TYR A 310 45.83 -56.07 -36.79
C TYR A 310 45.51 -54.58 -36.56
N LEU A 311 45.94 -53.72 -37.48
CA LEU A 311 45.70 -52.30 -37.44
C LEU A 311 44.17 -51.99 -37.53
N ILE A 312 43.48 -52.67 -38.46
CA ILE A 312 42.04 -52.54 -38.61
C ILE A 312 41.31 -52.93 -37.29
N ASN A 313 41.61 -54.15 -36.80
CA ASN A 313 40.92 -54.67 -35.61
C ASN A 313 41.30 -53.89 -34.34
N THR A 314 42.54 -53.49 -34.20
CA THR A 314 43.03 -52.73 -33.06
C THR A 314 42.49 -51.28 -33.10
N ALA A 315 42.49 -50.66 -34.29
CA ALA A 315 41.93 -49.33 -34.45
C ALA A 315 40.42 -49.32 -34.15
N ILE A 316 39.68 -50.34 -34.62
CA ILE A 316 38.24 -50.50 -34.29
C ILE A 316 38.05 -50.71 -32.80
N THR A 317 38.81 -51.62 -32.15
CA THR A 317 38.70 -51.94 -30.73
C THR A 317 39.05 -50.74 -29.84
N ARG A 318 39.99 -49.90 -30.24
CA ARG A 318 40.44 -48.74 -29.48
C ARG A 318 39.72 -47.43 -29.86
N GLY A 319 38.82 -47.47 -30.87
CA GLY A 319 38.11 -46.30 -31.33
C GLY A 319 38.99 -45.31 -32.12
N TYR A 320 40.12 -45.75 -32.77
CA TYR A 320 40.95 -44.93 -33.66
C TYR A 320 40.31 -44.89 -35.07
N THR A 321 39.21 -44.13 -35.11
CA THR A 321 38.28 -44.18 -36.24
C THR A 321 38.91 -43.73 -37.55
N ASP A 322 39.76 -42.70 -37.53
CA ASP A 322 40.44 -42.22 -38.77
C ASP A 322 41.44 -43.23 -39.30
N ASP A 323 42.21 -43.86 -38.42
CA ASP A 323 43.14 -44.89 -38.77
C ASP A 323 42.40 -46.15 -39.31
N ALA A 324 41.31 -46.53 -38.60
CA ALA A 324 40.49 -47.66 -38.99
C ALA A 324 39.86 -47.45 -40.40
N ARG A 325 39.38 -46.22 -40.65
CA ARG A 325 38.84 -45.84 -41.96
C ARG A 325 39.88 -45.94 -43.03
N MET A 326 41.07 -45.37 -42.81
CA MET A 326 42.20 -45.42 -43.76
C MET A 326 42.63 -46.87 -44.07
N TYR A 327 42.78 -47.72 -43.09
CA TYR A 327 43.15 -49.09 -43.27
C TYR A 327 42.03 -49.94 -43.90
N LEU A 328 40.80 -49.69 -43.60
CA LEU A 328 39.66 -50.37 -44.27
C LEU A 328 39.50 -49.95 -45.72
N GLU A 329 39.73 -48.69 -46.06
CA GLU A 329 39.75 -48.23 -47.47
C GLU A 329 40.91 -48.90 -48.24
N GLU A 330 42.06 -49.06 -47.63
CA GLU A 330 43.16 -49.83 -48.24
C GLU A 330 42.76 -51.29 -48.44
N ALA A 331 42.14 -51.94 -47.48
CA ALA A 331 41.63 -53.30 -47.57
C ALA A 331 40.58 -53.45 -48.68
N MET A 332 39.66 -52.50 -48.81
CA MET A 332 38.63 -52.49 -49.87
C MET A 332 39.18 -52.29 -51.28
N LYS A 333 40.31 -51.57 -51.40
CA LYS A 333 41.04 -51.48 -52.71
C LYS A 333 41.63 -52.79 -53.09
N LEU A 334 42.01 -53.65 -52.14
CA LEU A 334 42.59 -54.97 -52.39
C LEU A 334 41.57 -56.08 -52.60
N ASP A 335 40.46 -56.06 -51.82
CA ASP A 335 39.54 -57.21 -51.84
C ASP A 335 38.15 -56.84 -52.34
N GLY A 336 37.94 -55.60 -52.77
CA GLY A 336 36.62 -55.10 -53.16
C GLY A 336 35.71 -54.72 -51.98
N ARG A 337 34.60 -54.13 -52.26
CA ARG A 337 33.58 -53.70 -51.25
C ARG A 337 32.67 -54.86 -50.85
N THR A 338 33.26 -55.79 -50.08
CA THR A 338 32.53 -56.97 -49.59
C THR A 338 31.62 -56.58 -48.38
N THR A 339 30.52 -57.29 -48.21
CA THR A 339 29.58 -57.07 -47.08
C THR A 339 30.33 -57.08 -45.73
N SER A 340 31.31 -57.96 -45.55
CA SER A 340 32.14 -58.05 -44.31
C SER A 340 32.98 -56.80 -44.07
N LEU A 341 33.62 -56.18 -45.09
CA LEU A 341 34.41 -54.99 -44.95
C LEU A 341 33.50 -53.78 -44.82
N LEU A 342 32.36 -53.78 -45.48
CA LEU A 342 31.34 -52.73 -45.30
C LEU A 342 30.76 -52.73 -43.87
N MET A 343 30.52 -53.91 -43.26
CA MET A 343 30.10 -54.02 -41.87
C MET A 343 31.14 -53.53 -40.89
N LYS A 344 32.41 -53.78 -41.12
CA LYS A 344 33.51 -53.22 -40.30
C LYS A 344 33.61 -51.73 -40.46
N LEU A 345 33.50 -51.20 -41.68
CA LEU A 345 33.50 -49.75 -41.92
C LEU A 345 32.28 -49.08 -41.28
N TYR A 346 31.14 -49.74 -41.34
CA TYR A 346 29.96 -49.29 -40.64
C TYR A 346 30.21 -49.19 -39.13
N THR A 347 30.85 -50.22 -38.53
CA THR A 347 31.21 -50.22 -37.11
C THR A 347 32.15 -49.05 -36.76
N VAL A 348 33.11 -48.75 -37.63
CA VAL A 348 34.05 -47.65 -37.47
C VAL A 348 33.36 -46.30 -37.59
N GLU A 349 32.52 -46.11 -38.59
CA GLU A 349 31.79 -44.87 -38.78
C GLU A 349 30.79 -44.64 -37.64
N LYS A 350 30.19 -45.75 -37.12
CA LYS A 350 29.37 -45.74 -35.93
C LYS A 350 30.15 -45.27 -34.69
N GLN A 351 31.33 -45.80 -34.47
CA GLN A 351 32.20 -45.37 -33.38
C GLN A 351 32.69 -43.92 -33.52
N ALA A 352 32.93 -43.51 -34.77
CA ALA A 352 33.36 -42.15 -35.09
C ALA A 352 32.23 -41.11 -34.96
N GLY A 353 30.99 -41.57 -34.82
CA GLY A 353 29.83 -40.69 -34.87
C GLY A 353 29.64 -40.02 -36.24
N ASN A 354 30.17 -40.57 -37.30
CA ASN A 354 30.07 -40.05 -38.67
C ASN A 354 28.73 -40.46 -39.28
N SER A 355 27.71 -39.77 -38.84
CA SER A 355 26.33 -40.05 -39.21
C SER A 355 26.10 -40.11 -40.72
N ARG A 356 26.79 -39.26 -41.51
CA ARG A 356 26.65 -39.28 -43.00
C ARG A 356 27.24 -40.52 -43.63
N ALA A 357 28.36 -41.03 -43.10
CA ALA A 357 28.95 -42.27 -43.62
C ALA A 357 28.14 -43.47 -43.15
N GLU A 358 27.66 -43.45 -41.89
CA GLU A 358 26.75 -44.48 -41.33
C GLU A 358 25.54 -44.69 -42.22
N ILE A 359 24.83 -43.58 -42.54
CA ILE A 359 23.63 -43.61 -43.40
C ILE A 359 23.99 -44.21 -44.77
N ARG A 360 25.08 -43.77 -45.40
CA ARG A 360 25.46 -44.27 -46.73
C ARG A 360 25.80 -45.77 -46.69
N LEU A 361 26.53 -46.20 -45.70
CA LEU A 361 26.93 -47.60 -45.55
C LEU A 361 25.75 -48.51 -45.24
N LEU A 362 24.82 -48.09 -44.37
CA LEU A 362 23.62 -48.84 -44.06
C LEU A 362 22.67 -48.86 -45.24
N ASN A 363 22.54 -47.77 -45.99
CA ASN A 363 21.78 -47.79 -47.25
C ASN A 363 22.39 -48.78 -48.23
N GLU A 364 23.72 -48.76 -48.45
CA GLU A 364 24.39 -49.71 -49.33
C GLU A 364 24.24 -51.16 -48.85
N LEU A 365 24.32 -51.42 -47.57
CA LEU A 365 24.08 -52.73 -46.93
C LEU A 365 22.63 -53.17 -47.06
N TYR A 366 21.68 -52.25 -46.83
CA TYR A 366 20.28 -52.54 -46.97
C TYR A 366 19.86 -52.81 -48.42
N GLU A 367 20.40 -52.06 -49.40
CA GLU A 367 20.19 -52.33 -50.80
C GLU A 367 20.74 -53.72 -51.24
N GLN A 368 21.83 -54.20 -50.56
CA GLN A 368 22.35 -55.51 -50.79
C GLN A 368 21.56 -56.66 -50.15
N ALA A 369 20.88 -56.38 -49.00
CA ALA A 369 20.13 -57.38 -48.26
C ALA A 369 18.92 -56.73 -47.54
N PRO A 370 17.86 -56.33 -48.31
CA PRO A 370 16.74 -55.58 -47.78
C PRO A 370 15.79 -56.38 -46.84
N GLU A 371 15.90 -57.69 -46.82
CA GLU A 371 15.10 -58.57 -45.97
C GLU A 371 15.81 -59.02 -44.68
N ASP A 372 17.01 -58.50 -44.44
CA ASP A 372 17.76 -58.82 -43.24
C ASP A 372 17.21 -57.99 -42.05
N GLU A 373 16.47 -58.66 -41.14
CA GLU A 373 15.84 -58.05 -39.96
C GLU A 373 16.90 -57.32 -39.10
N GLY A 374 18.13 -57.82 -38.98
CA GLY A 374 19.20 -57.20 -38.24
C GLY A 374 19.72 -55.89 -38.83
N LEU A 375 19.68 -55.79 -40.16
CA LEU A 375 20.01 -54.52 -40.84
C LEU A 375 18.90 -53.47 -40.73
N VAL A 376 17.64 -53.88 -40.79
CA VAL A 376 16.51 -52.98 -40.56
C VAL A 376 16.52 -52.44 -39.14
N GLU A 377 16.82 -53.33 -38.14
CA GLU A 377 16.94 -52.93 -36.74
C GLU A 377 18.13 -51.93 -36.54
N SER A 378 19.30 -52.27 -37.10
CA SER A 378 20.47 -51.41 -37.05
C SER A 378 20.25 -50.05 -37.75
N TYR A 379 19.53 -50.04 -38.85
CA TYR A 379 19.13 -48.81 -39.53
C TYR A 379 18.21 -47.96 -38.72
N THR A 380 17.22 -48.59 -38.09
CA THR A 380 16.30 -47.88 -37.21
C THR A 380 17.01 -47.31 -35.96
N GLU A 381 17.88 -48.10 -35.34
CA GLU A 381 18.74 -47.62 -34.23
C GLU A 381 19.59 -46.43 -34.63
N MET A 382 20.19 -46.50 -35.82
CA MET A 382 21.05 -45.44 -36.37
C MET A 382 20.21 -44.19 -36.60
N MET A 383 19.04 -44.29 -37.18
CA MET A 383 18.16 -43.18 -37.44
C MET A 383 17.74 -42.51 -36.11
N LEU A 384 17.45 -43.33 -35.08
CA LEU A 384 17.19 -42.82 -33.73
C LEU A 384 18.38 -42.09 -33.10
N ARG A 385 19.59 -42.65 -33.28
CA ARG A 385 20.84 -42.03 -32.80
C ARG A 385 21.15 -40.73 -33.56
N LEU A 386 20.90 -40.69 -34.89
CA LEU A 386 20.98 -39.45 -35.64
C LEU A 386 20.00 -38.40 -35.14
N CYS A 387 18.78 -38.82 -34.84
CA CYS A 387 17.83 -37.93 -34.20
C CYS A 387 18.36 -37.39 -32.85
N ASP A 388 19.05 -38.23 -32.03
CA ASP A 388 19.66 -37.80 -30.78
C ASP A 388 20.79 -36.77 -31.02
N GLN A 389 21.59 -36.96 -32.07
CA GLN A 389 22.64 -36.00 -32.46
C GLN A 389 22.05 -34.70 -33.00
N ASP A 390 21.03 -34.80 -33.86
CA ASP A 390 20.32 -33.63 -34.36
C ASP A 390 19.68 -32.81 -33.23
N PHE A 391 19.10 -33.52 -32.27
CA PHE A 391 18.59 -32.88 -31.06
C PHE A 391 19.69 -32.18 -30.28
N ALA A 392 20.83 -32.86 -30.04
CA ALA A 392 21.98 -32.26 -29.33
C ALA A 392 22.59 -31.08 -30.09
N GLY A 393 22.61 -31.18 -31.43
CA GLY A 393 23.11 -30.16 -32.34
C GLY A 393 22.08 -29.09 -32.71
N GLN A 394 20.83 -29.21 -32.22
CA GLN A 394 19.69 -28.35 -32.60
C GLN A 394 19.44 -28.26 -34.09
N GLN A 395 19.73 -29.35 -34.84
CA GLN A 395 19.53 -29.48 -36.28
C GLN A 395 18.10 -29.99 -36.52
N TRP A 396 17.13 -29.16 -36.28
CA TRP A 396 15.72 -29.57 -36.21
C TRP A 396 15.14 -30.04 -37.53
N GLU A 397 15.58 -29.49 -38.66
CA GLU A 397 15.09 -29.94 -39.98
C GLU A 397 15.63 -31.33 -40.34
N ASP A 398 16.88 -31.62 -40.04
CA ASP A 398 17.46 -32.95 -40.22
C ASP A 398 16.78 -33.96 -39.27
N ALA A 399 16.57 -33.60 -38.02
CA ALA A 399 15.78 -34.41 -37.06
C ALA A 399 14.40 -34.74 -37.56
N ARG A 400 13.70 -33.76 -38.16
CA ARG A 400 12.37 -33.95 -38.74
C ARG A 400 12.38 -35.00 -39.84
N ILE A 401 13.36 -34.93 -40.72
CA ILE A 401 13.50 -35.85 -41.82
C ILE A 401 13.83 -37.26 -41.32
N HIS A 402 14.77 -37.41 -40.42
CA HIS A 402 15.19 -38.69 -39.86
C HIS A 402 14.05 -39.36 -39.07
N LEU A 403 13.36 -38.60 -38.20
CA LEU A 403 12.20 -39.11 -37.47
C LEU A 403 11.00 -39.48 -38.39
N GLY A 404 10.78 -38.69 -39.44
CA GLY A 404 9.80 -39.04 -40.47
C GLY A 404 10.10 -40.40 -41.05
N ARG A 405 11.37 -40.68 -41.35
CA ARG A 405 11.80 -41.97 -41.86
C ARG A 405 11.64 -43.09 -40.84
N VAL A 406 11.94 -42.83 -39.57
CA VAL A 406 11.70 -43.77 -38.46
C VAL A 406 10.21 -44.14 -38.35
N LEU A 407 9.34 -43.14 -38.40
CA LEU A 407 7.88 -43.34 -38.31
C LEU A 407 7.30 -44.12 -39.51
N GLU A 408 7.95 -44.05 -40.68
CA GLU A 408 7.57 -44.90 -41.84
C GLU A 408 8.02 -46.36 -41.66
N LEU A 409 9.09 -46.60 -40.97
CA LEU A 409 9.69 -47.95 -40.78
C LEU A 409 9.13 -48.68 -39.55
N LEU A 410 8.78 -47.98 -38.51
CA LEU A 410 8.27 -48.58 -37.28
C LEU A 410 6.75 -48.83 -37.37
N PRO A 411 6.26 -50.05 -37.10
CA PRO A 411 4.85 -50.31 -36.95
C PRO A 411 4.32 -49.62 -35.70
N GLU A 412 3.06 -49.21 -35.74
CA GLU A 412 2.38 -48.52 -34.61
C GLU A 412 2.38 -49.35 -33.30
N THR A 413 2.56 -50.65 -33.43
CA THR A 413 2.67 -51.60 -32.29
C THR A 413 4.07 -51.67 -31.72
N SER A 414 5.05 -50.97 -32.31
CA SER A 414 6.41 -50.94 -31.81
C SER A 414 6.47 -50.14 -30.50
N GLU A 415 7.22 -50.62 -29.52
CA GLU A 415 7.56 -49.95 -28.28
C GLU A 415 8.21 -48.59 -28.51
N TYR A 416 8.94 -48.41 -29.63
CA TYR A 416 9.65 -47.16 -29.97
C TYR A 416 8.76 -46.12 -30.67
N TRP A 417 7.62 -46.54 -31.28
CA TRP A 417 6.77 -45.64 -32.04
C TRP A 417 6.25 -44.43 -31.23
N PRO A 418 5.72 -44.60 -30.00
CA PRO A 418 5.26 -43.46 -29.22
C PRO A 418 6.38 -42.49 -28.91
N SER A 419 7.63 -42.98 -28.72
CA SER A 419 8.78 -42.13 -28.48
C SER A 419 9.14 -41.32 -29.71
N ALA A 420 9.12 -41.92 -30.90
CA ALA A 420 9.37 -41.27 -32.17
C ALA A 420 8.31 -40.18 -32.47
N VAL A 421 7.04 -40.46 -32.22
CA VAL A 421 5.95 -39.48 -32.35
C VAL A 421 6.19 -38.30 -31.44
N SER A 422 6.48 -38.52 -30.14
CA SER A 422 6.74 -37.43 -29.17
C SER A 422 7.91 -36.55 -29.59
N ARG A 423 8.99 -37.18 -30.10
CA ARG A 423 10.15 -36.46 -30.59
C ARG A 423 9.84 -35.65 -31.84
N GLN A 424 9.03 -36.22 -32.76
CA GLN A 424 8.60 -35.51 -33.99
C GLN A 424 7.76 -34.28 -33.62
N ILE A 425 6.88 -34.39 -32.64
CA ILE A 425 6.14 -33.26 -32.08
C ILE A 425 7.08 -32.18 -31.58
N ILE A 426 8.08 -32.56 -30.77
CA ILE A 426 9.09 -31.63 -30.25
C ILE A 426 9.83 -30.91 -31.39
N VAL A 427 10.29 -31.67 -32.41
CA VAL A 427 11.00 -31.11 -33.58
C VAL A 427 10.11 -30.11 -34.33
N LEU A 428 8.86 -30.46 -34.61
CA LEU A 428 7.93 -29.58 -35.29
C LEU A 428 7.73 -28.27 -34.50
N CYS A 429 7.65 -28.34 -33.19
CA CYS A 429 7.55 -27.16 -32.34
C CYS A 429 8.80 -26.28 -32.47
N HIS A 430 10.01 -26.85 -32.42
CA HIS A 430 11.27 -26.10 -32.60
C HIS A 430 11.40 -25.44 -33.97
N LEU A 431 10.85 -26.08 -34.99
CA LEU A 431 10.77 -25.53 -36.37
C LEU A 431 9.66 -24.47 -36.53
N ASN A 432 8.98 -24.09 -35.44
CA ASN A 432 7.84 -23.16 -35.40
C ASN A 432 6.65 -23.65 -36.26
N ARG A 433 6.53 -24.97 -36.48
CA ARG A 433 5.47 -25.63 -37.22
C ARG A 433 4.38 -26.14 -36.27
N MET A 434 3.91 -25.25 -35.40
CA MET A 434 3.00 -25.60 -34.29
C MET A 434 1.68 -26.24 -34.77
N TYR A 435 1.20 -25.82 -35.94
CA TYR A 435 -0.01 -26.41 -36.52
C TYR A 435 0.18 -27.90 -36.84
N GLU A 436 1.32 -28.24 -37.46
CA GLU A 436 1.62 -29.64 -37.84
C GLU A 436 1.88 -30.48 -36.59
N ALA A 437 2.51 -29.91 -35.57
CA ALA A 437 2.67 -30.60 -34.30
C ALA A 437 1.35 -30.95 -33.63
N ARG A 438 0.35 -30.06 -33.70
CA ARG A 438 -1.01 -30.30 -33.17
C ARG A 438 -1.72 -31.37 -34.00
N GLU A 439 -1.62 -31.29 -35.33
CA GLU A 439 -2.20 -32.28 -36.23
C GLU A 439 -1.62 -33.69 -36.01
N LEU A 440 -0.29 -33.77 -35.80
CA LEU A 440 0.40 -35.03 -35.47
C LEU A 440 -0.07 -35.56 -34.11
N LEU A 441 -0.18 -34.68 -33.10
CA LEU A 441 -0.70 -35.04 -31.78
C LEU A 441 -2.11 -35.64 -31.87
N GLU A 442 -3.03 -34.95 -32.53
CA GLU A 442 -4.39 -35.42 -32.67
C GLU A 442 -4.50 -36.73 -33.45
N THR A 443 -3.77 -36.85 -34.59
CA THR A 443 -3.83 -38.06 -35.43
C THR A 443 -3.19 -39.24 -34.71
N SER A 444 -2.07 -39.04 -34.02
CA SER A 444 -1.40 -40.10 -33.27
C SER A 444 -2.21 -40.51 -32.02
N THR A 445 -2.90 -39.59 -31.37
CA THR A 445 -3.80 -39.92 -30.25
C THR A 445 -5.02 -40.71 -30.68
N ARG A 446 -5.57 -40.44 -31.88
CA ARG A 446 -6.67 -41.24 -32.42
C ARG A 446 -6.23 -42.69 -32.71
N ARG A 447 -4.96 -42.90 -33.05
CA ARG A 447 -4.37 -44.20 -33.35
C ARG A 447 -3.94 -44.96 -32.07
N SER A 448 -3.47 -44.24 -31.10
CA SER A 448 -2.98 -44.79 -29.79
C SER A 448 -3.40 -43.93 -28.63
N PRO A 449 -4.67 -44.02 -28.18
CA PRO A 449 -5.24 -43.21 -27.12
C PRO A 449 -4.54 -43.40 -25.78
N GLU A 450 -3.97 -44.58 -25.51
CA GLU A 450 -3.22 -44.90 -24.31
C GLU A 450 -1.93 -44.06 -24.14
N ASN A 451 -1.40 -43.52 -25.23
CA ASN A 451 -0.21 -42.67 -25.25
C ASN A 451 -0.54 -41.16 -25.26
N TRP A 452 -1.80 -40.79 -25.08
CA TRP A 452 -2.25 -39.39 -25.02
C TRP A 452 -1.37 -38.53 -24.13
N LEU A 453 -1.17 -38.98 -22.86
CA LEU A 453 -0.38 -38.25 -21.87
C LEU A 453 1.04 -37.99 -22.35
N ARG A 454 1.65 -38.95 -23.05
CA ARG A 454 3.00 -38.80 -23.56
C ARG A 454 3.09 -37.81 -24.71
N PHE A 455 2.14 -37.86 -25.62
CA PHE A 455 2.10 -36.97 -26.79
C PHE A 455 1.73 -35.53 -26.36
N SER A 456 0.71 -35.40 -25.49
CA SER A 456 0.29 -34.10 -24.99
C SER A 456 1.38 -33.43 -24.16
N SER A 457 2.08 -34.17 -23.27
CA SER A 457 3.20 -33.63 -22.52
C SER A 457 4.35 -33.15 -23.41
N ALA A 458 4.68 -33.89 -24.50
CA ALA A 458 5.73 -33.48 -25.43
C ALA A 458 5.38 -32.18 -26.15
N TYR A 459 4.13 -31.99 -26.52
CA TYR A 459 3.64 -30.75 -27.14
C TYR A 459 3.55 -29.64 -26.11
N GLU A 460 2.97 -29.92 -24.94
CA GLU A 460 2.75 -28.93 -23.89
C GLU A 460 4.05 -28.31 -23.38
N GLU A 461 5.11 -29.13 -23.22
CA GLU A 461 6.41 -28.63 -22.80
C GLU A 461 6.98 -27.60 -23.79
N GLN A 462 6.95 -27.93 -25.09
CA GLN A 462 7.47 -27.06 -26.14
C GLN A 462 6.59 -25.82 -26.37
N ALA A 463 5.29 -26.02 -26.40
CA ALA A 463 4.34 -24.92 -26.53
C ALA A 463 4.43 -23.97 -25.33
N SER A 464 4.65 -24.49 -24.11
CA SER A 464 4.84 -23.68 -22.92
C SER A 464 6.14 -22.87 -22.98
N ALA A 465 7.23 -23.46 -23.50
CA ALA A 465 8.48 -22.72 -23.74
C ALA A 465 8.25 -21.58 -24.74
N ARG A 466 7.54 -21.88 -25.84
CA ARG A 466 7.19 -20.88 -26.85
C ARG A 466 6.30 -19.76 -26.29
N LEU A 467 5.33 -20.12 -25.43
CA LEU A 467 4.50 -19.12 -24.76
C LEU A 467 5.35 -18.22 -23.87
N LYS A 468 6.34 -18.78 -23.16
CA LYS A 468 7.25 -18.02 -22.34
C LYS A 468 8.08 -17.05 -23.17
N ASP A 469 8.65 -17.50 -24.30
CA ASP A 469 9.43 -16.64 -25.21
C ASP A 469 8.56 -15.48 -25.73
N LEU A 470 7.33 -15.77 -26.17
CA LEU A 470 6.39 -14.76 -26.64
C LEU A 470 6.01 -13.76 -25.54
N MET A 471 5.94 -14.20 -24.30
CA MET A 471 5.70 -13.33 -23.15
C MET A 471 6.92 -12.45 -22.83
N GLU A 472 8.15 -12.98 -22.94
CA GLU A 472 9.39 -12.23 -22.76
C GLU A 472 9.62 -11.21 -23.90
N GLU A 473 9.18 -11.53 -25.13
CA GLU A 473 9.17 -10.64 -26.29
C GLU A 473 8.04 -9.59 -26.24
N GLU A 474 7.20 -9.62 -25.21
CA GLU A 474 6.00 -8.79 -25.08
C GLU A 474 4.99 -8.93 -26.24
N ASN A 475 5.07 -10.04 -26.99
CA ASN A 475 4.17 -10.34 -28.10
C ASN A 475 2.87 -11.01 -27.64
N TYR A 476 2.12 -10.25 -26.86
CA TYR A 476 0.92 -10.73 -26.16
C TYR A 476 -0.17 -11.29 -27.10
N GLU A 477 -0.33 -10.70 -28.30
CA GLU A 477 -1.32 -11.16 -29.28
C GLU A 477 -0.97 -12.54 -29.86
N ALA A 478 0.32 -12.81 -30.08
CA ALA A 478 0.77 -14.10 -30.52
C ALA A 478 0.68 -15.14 -29.40
N ALA A 479 1.08 -14.76 -28.17
CA ALA A 479 0.95 -15.60 -26.99
C ALA A 479 -0.50 -16.00 -26.72
N TYR A 480 -1.44 -15.06 -26.86
CA TYR A 480 -2.87 -15.34 -26.71
C TYR A 480 -3.36 -16.39 -27.71
N ARG A 481 -3.06 -16.19 -28.99
CA ARG A 481 -3.49 -17.13 -30.05
C ARG A 481 -2.89 -18.53 -29.92
N GLU A 482 -1.60 -18.59 -29.52
CA GLU A 482 -0.91 -19.86 -29.32
C GLU A 482 -1.45 -20.60 -28.09
N ALA A 483 -1.73 -19.89 -27.01
CA ALA A 483 -2.33 -20.47 -25.82
C ALA A 483 -3.79 -20.95 -26.06
N GLU A 484 -4.60 -20.22 -26.85
CA GLU A 484 -5.92 -20.72 -27.28
C GLU A 484 -5.81 -21.98 -28.14
N ALA A 485 -4.84 -21.99 -29.05
CA ALA A 485 -4.59 -23.14 -29.88
C ALA A 485 -4.13 -24.36 -29.05
N MET A 486 -3.35 -24.13 -28.01
CA MET A 486 -2.94 -25.17 -27.06
C MET A 486 -4.12 -25.73 -26.27
N LEU A 487 -5.02 -24.88 -25.77
CA LEU A 487 -6.24 -25.33 -25.09
C LEU A 487 -7.18 -26.09 -25.97
N SER A 488 -7.17 -25.86 -27.31
CA SER A 488 -8.02 -26.61 -28.24
C SER A 488 -7.64 -28.09 -28.30
N VAL A 489 -6.39 -28.42 -28.02
CA VAL A 489 -5.87 -29.81 -28.04
C VAL A 489 -5.59 -30.37 -26.65
N ILE A 490 -5.29 -29.53 -25.67
CA ILE A 490 -5.08 -29.88 -24.25
C ILE A 490 -5.96 -28.97 -23.42
N PRO A 491 -7.25 -29.31 -23.20
CA PRO A 491 -8.21 -28.41 -22.53
C PRO A 491 -7.87 -28.08 -21.09
N ASP A 492 -7.11 -28.91 -20.41
CA ASP A 492 -6.68 -28.76 -19.00
C ASP A 492 -5.24 -28.23 -18.85
N SER A 493 -4.66 -27.69 -19.96
CA SER A 493 -3.30 -27.17 -19.94
C SER A 493 -3.13 -25.96 -19.00
N GLU A 494 -2.39 -26.17 -17.92
CA GLU A 494 -2.09 -25.13 -16.95
C GLU A 494 -1.28 -23.96 -17.54
N PRO A 495 -0.19 -24.19 -18.33
CA PRO A 495 0.57 -23.10 -18.93
C PRO A 495 -0.28 -22.24 -19.86
N ALA A 496 -1.15 -22.86 -20.66
CA ALA A 496 -2.04 -22.13 -21.55
C ALA A 496 -3.06 -21.28 -20.78
N LEU A 497 -3.69 -21.84 -19.77
CA LEU A 497 -4.65 -21.12 -18.92
C LEU A 497 -3.98 -19.96 -18.20
N ARG A 498 -2.79 -20.17 -17.60
CA ARG A 498 -2.02 -19.11 -16.95
C ARG A 498 -1.63 -17.99 -17.91
N THR A 499 -1.20 -18.36 -19.13
CA THR A 499 -0.85 -17.39 -20.16
C THR A 499 -2.07 -16.59 -20.60
N LEU A 500 -3.19 -17.26 -20.92
CA LEU A 500 -4.43 -16.60 -21.34
C LEU A 500 -4.96 -15.63 -20.27
N ILE A 501 -4.93 -16.03 -19.00
CA ILE A 501 -5.32 -15.18 -17.89
C ILE A 501 -4.41 -13.94 -17.83
N SER A 502 -3.08 -14.15 -17.84
CA SER A 502 -2.10 -13.08 -17.76
C SER A 502 -2.18 -12.11 -18.93
N VAL A 503 -2.25 -12.65 -20.16
CA VAL A 503 -2.33 -11.85 -21.39
C VAL A 503 -3.66 -11.11 -21.48
N SER A 504 -4.77 -11.73 -21.09
CA SER A 504 -6.08 -11.07 -21.08
C SER A 504 -6.08 -9.86 -20.14
N GLN A 505 -5.45 -9.97 -18.97
CA GLN A 505 -5.27 -8.82 -18.07
C GLN A 505 -4.39 -7.73 -18.68
N THR A 506 -3.27 -8.10 -19.32
CA THR A 506 -2.34 -7.14 -19.94
C THR A 506 -3.00 -6.39 -21.10
N LEU A 507 -3.76 -7.11 -21.93
CA LEU A 507 -4.48 -6.56 -23.10
C LEU A 507 -5.83 -5.92 -22.73
N LYS A 508 -6.20 -5.91 -21.43
CA LYS A 508 -7.49 -5.42 -20.92
C LYS A 508 -8.70 -6.05 -21.64
N ARG A 509 -8.64 -7.36 -21.79
CA ARG A 509 -9.73 -8.18 -22.35
C ARG A 509 -10.53 -8.81 -21.22
N ASP A 510 -11.37 -8.03 -20.57
CA ASP A 510 -12.05 -8.41 -19.34
C ASP A 510 -12.91 -9.68 -19.51
N ASP A 511 -13.67 -9.79 -20.60
CA ASP A 511 -14.48 -10.98 -20.89
C ASP A 511 -13.63 -12.25 -21.02
N ALA A 512 -12.46 -12.15 -21.68
CA ALA A 512 -11.54 -13.26 -21.84
C ALA A 512 -10.87 -13.61 -20.49
N PHE A 513 -10.47 -12.61 -19.72
CA PHE A 513 -9.95 -12.82 -18.39
C PHE A 513 -10.94 -13.57 -17.49
N HIS A 514 -12.20 -13.13 -17.46
CA HIS A 514 -13.25 -13.79 -16.68
C HIS A 514 -13.45 -15.24 -17.12
N LYS A 515 -13.54 -15.47 -18.44
CA LYS A 515 -13.71 -16.80 -19.02
C LYS A 515 -12.59 -17.77 -18.61
N TYR A 516 -11.34 -17.34 -18.76
CA TYR A 516 -10.19 -18.23 -18.51
C TYR A 516 -9.85 -18.35 -17.02
N ALA A 517 -10.15 -17.34 -16.20
CA ALA A 517 -10.08 -17.46 -14.75
C ALA A 517 -11.06 -18.50 -14.21
N GLU A 518 -12.30 -18.47 -14.70
CA GLU A 518 -13.33 -19.48 -14.37
C GLU A 518 -12.93 -20.88 -14.83
N ALA A 519 -12.47 -21.01 -16.08
CA ALA A 519 -12.00 -22.28 -16.61
C ALA A 519 -10.82 -22.84 -15.80
N GLY A 520 -9.82 -22.00 -15.47
CA GLY A 520 -8.67 -22.41 -14.68
C GLY A 520 -9.05 -22.85 -13.27
N TYR A 521 -9.98 -22.15 -12.65
CA TYR A 521 -10.49 -22.52 -11.33
C TYR A 521 -11.30 -23.82 -11.38
N ALA A 522 -12.11 -24.05 -12.44
CA ALA A 522 -12.89 -25.27 -12.60
C ALA A 522 -11.98 -26.51 -12.75
N GLU A 523 -10.88 -26.39 -13.50
CA GLU A 523 -9.93 -27.49 -13.71
C GLU A 523 -9.01 -27.72 -12.49
N ARG A 524 -8.66 -26.65 -11.75
CA ARG A 524 -7.72 -26.71 -10.63
C ARG A 524 -8.21 -25.94 -9.40
N PRO A 525 -9.30 -26.38 -8.76
CA PRO A 525 -9.91 -25.65 -7.64
C PRO A 525 -9.03 -25.57 -6.39
N GLY A 526 -7.95 -26.36 -6.33
CA GLY A 526 -6.97 -26.35 -5.23
C GLY A 526 -5.73 -25.47 -5.49
N ASP A 527 -5.55 -24.95 -6.70
CA ASP A 527 -4.40 -24.11 -7.04
C ASP A 527 -4.68 -22.65 -6.66
N SER A 528 -3.82 -22.14 -5.76
CA SER A 528 -3.92 -20.76 -5.24
C SER A 528 -3.89 -19.69 -6.34
N TYR A 529 -3.17 -19.92 -7.42
CA TYR A 529 -3.14 -18.97 -8.54
C TYR A 529 -4.51 -18.82 -9.19
N PHE A 530 -5.17 -19.95 -9.53
CA PHE A 530 -6.49 -19.92 -10.17
C PHE A 530 -7.58 -19.43 -9.21
N ILE A 531 -7.50 -19.82 -7.93
CA ILE A 531 -8.38 -19.28 -6.89
C ILE A 531 -8.29 -17.75 -6.86
N VAL A 532 -7.07 -17.21 -6.81
CA VAL A 532 -6.83 -15.76 -6.77
C VAL A 532 -7.34 -15.09 -8.05
N LYS A 533 -7.05 -15.66 -9.23
CA LYS A 533 -7.48 -15.08 -10.50
C LYS A 533 -9.00 -15.09 -10.68
N GLN A 534 -9.65 -16.16 -10.24
CA GLN A 534 -11.12 -16.24 -10.22
C GLN A 534 -11.73 -15.19 -9.26
N ALA A 535 -11.13 -15.02 -8.09
CA ALA A 535 -11.58 -14.00 -7.15
C ALA A 535 -11.42 -12.58 -7.71
N LEU A 536 -10.31 -12.30 -8.40
CA LEU A 536 -10.09 -11.02 -9.08
C LEU A 536 -11.10 -10.80 -10.21
N ALA A 537 -11.42 -11.84 -10.97
CA ALA A 537 -12.47 -11.76 -12.00
C ALA A 537 -13.85 -11.45 -11.38
N MET A 538 -14.18 -12.04 -10.26
CA MET A 538 -15.39 -11.72 -9.49
C MET A 538 -15.37 -10.28 -8.97
N GLN A 539 -14.22 -9.80 -8.50
CA GLN A 539 -14.02 -8.41 -8.05
C GLN A 539 -14.32 -7.42 -9.18
N GLU A 540 -13.76 -7.62 -10.37
CA GLU A 540 -14.02 -6.77 -11.54
C GLU A 540 -15.50 -6.74 -11.93
N GLN A 541 -16.22 -7.82 -11.68
CA GLN A 541 -17.67 -7.92 -11.86
C GLN A 541 -18.48 -7.29 -10.72
N GLY A 542 -17.82 -6.73 -9.69
CA GLY A 542 -18.46 -6.17 -8.51
C GLY A 542 -19.00 -7.23 -7.53
N ARG A 543 -18.66 -8.51 -7.70
CA ARG A 543 -19.10 -9.64 -6.87
C ARG A 543 -18.16 -9.86 -5.69
N TYR A 544 -17.95 -8.80 -4.90
CA TYR A 544 -16.95 -8.79 -3.81
C TYR A 544 -17.20 -9.86 -2.75
N GLU A 545 -18.45 -10.05 -2.33
CA GLU A 545 -18.78 -11.03 -1.28
C GLU A 545 -18.45 -12.47 -1.71
N GLU A 546 -18.72 -12.80 -2.98
CA GLU A 546 -18.40 -14.11 -3.54
C GLU A 546 -16.89 -14.30 -3.70
N ALA A 547 -16.18 -13.25 -4.15
CA ALA A 547 -14.72 -13.27 -4.26
C ALA A 547 -14.06 -13.50 -2.89
N LEU A 548 -14.53 -12.82 -1.86
CA LEU A 548 -14.02 -12.99 -0.50
C LEU A 548 -14.41 -14.36 0.09
N ALA A 549 -15.57 -14.88 -0.24
CA ALA A 549 -15.97 -16.22 0.17
C ALA A 549 -15.07 -17.30 -0.45
N LEU A 550 -14.70 -17.11 -1.73
CA LEU A 550 -13.81 -18.01 -2.45
C LEU A 550 -12.39 -18.01 -1.88
N LEU A 551 -11.87 -16.81 -1.58
CA LEU A 551 -10.52 -16.62 -1.02
C LEU A 551 -10.44 -16.91 0.47
N ARG A 552 -11.56 -17.13 1.15
CA ARG A 552 -11.56 -17.27 2.61
C ARG A 552 -10.49 -18.27 3.02
N PRO A 553 -9.43 -17.81 3.70
CA PRO A 553 -8.32 -18.68 4.04
C PRO A 553 -8.84 -19.80 4.94
N ASP A 554 -8.81 -21.00 4.41
CA ASP A 554 -9.18 -22.17 5.21
C ASP A 554 -8.11 -22.31 6.29
N THR A 555 -8.49 -22.12 7.54
CA THR A 555 -7.62 -22.40 8.68
C THR A 555 -7.47 -23.91 8.74
N THR A 556 -6.61 -24.46 7.88
CA THR A 556 -6.20 -25.86 7.99
C THR A 556 -5.59 -26.05 9.36
N ALA A 557 -5.68 -27.27 9.90
CA ALA A 557 -5.16 -27.65 11.21
C ALA A 557 -3.66 -27.32 11.43
N SER A 558 -2.95 -26.88 10.38
CA SER A 558 -1.55 -26.42 10.39
C SER A 558 -1.37 -24.92 10.62
N GLY A 559 -2.41 -24.11 10.58
CA GLY A 559 -2.32 -22.63 10.72
C GLY A 559 -1.58 -21.93 9.57
N TYR A 560 -1.24 -22.63 8.49
CA TYR A 560 -0.55 -22.05 7.34
C TYR A 560 -1.57 -21.43 6.37
N VAL A 561 -1.41 -20.15 6.11
CA VAL A 561 -2.19 -19.41 5.10
C VAL A 561 -1.30 -19.17 3.88
N ASN A 562 -1.78 -19.53 2.69
CA ASN A 562 -1.06 -19.23 1.46
C ASN A 562 -0.92 -17.71 1.29
N PRO A 563 0.31 -17.16 1.17
CA PRO A 563 0.54 -15.72 1.07
C PRO A 563 -0.20 -15.06 -0.10
N GLN A 564 -0.26 -15.70 -1.27
CA GLN A 564 -0.93 -15.15 -2.46
C GLN A 564 -2.44 -15.01 -2.25
N VAL A 565 -3.05 -15.98 -1.58
CA VAL A 565 -4.49 -15.95 -1.24
C VAL A 565 -4.75 -14.89 -0.18
N ALA A 566 -3.87 -14.78 0.81
CA ALA A 566 -3.97 -13.75 1.85
C ALA A 566 -3.82 -12.33 1.27
N ASP A 567 -2.88 -12.13 0.35
CA ASP A 567 -2.66 -10.85 -0.32
C ASP A 567 -3.87 -10.46 -1.18
N ALA A 568 -4.39 -11.41 -1.97
CA ALA A 568 -5.60 -11.16 -2.78
C ALA A 568 -6.81 -10.88 -1.87
N PHE A 569 -6.99 -11.67 -0.79
CA PHE A 569 -8.05 -11.45 0.17
C PHE A 569 -7.98 -10.06 0.79
N THR A 570 -6.79 -9.64 1.19
CA THR A 570 -6.59 -8.32 1.79
C THR A 570 -6.83 -7.20 0.80
N GLY A 571 -6.35 -7.34 -0.45
CA GLY A 571 -6.55 -6.35 -1.51
C GLY A 571 -8.02 -6.17 -1.88
N ILE A 572 -8.73 -7.29 -2.12
CA ILE A 572 -10.17 -7.26 -2.43
C ILE A 572 -10.97 -6.73 -1.23
N SER A 573 -10.61 -7.12 -0.01
CA SER A 573 -11.27 -6.62 1.21
C SER A 573 -11.11 -5.11 1.35
N GLN A 574 -9.93 -4.58 1.04
CA GLN A 574 -9.67 -3.14 1.07
C GLN A 574 -10.52 -2.39 0.06
N GLU A 575 -10.58 -2.87 -1.19
CA GLU A 575 -11.38 -2.23 -2.23
C GLU A 575 -12.88 -2.32 -1.90
N TYR A 576 -13.34 -3.50 -1.47
CA TYR A 576 -14.75 -3.68 -1.07
C TYR A 576 -15.12 -2.78 0.10
N ALA A 577 -14.23 -2.65 1.08
CA ALA A 577 -14.45 -1.70 2.18
C ALA A 577 -14.58 -0.27 1.66
N GLY A 578 -13.79 0.11 0.65
CA GLY A 578 -13.90 1.42 -0.02
C GLY A 578 -15.25 1.62 -0.71
N VAL A 579 -15.77 0.59 -1.40
CA VAL A 579 -17.12 0.60 -2.01
C VAL A 579 -18.19 0.74 -0.92
N LEU A 580 -18.12 -0.07 0.13
CA LEU A 580 -19.08 -0.04 1.24
C LEU A 580 -19.10 1.32 1.97
N LEU A 581 -17.93 1.97 2.08
CA LEU A 581 -17.86 3.32 2.67
C LEU A 581 -18.54 4.36 1.77
N LYS A 582 -18.43 4.24 0.45
CA LYS A 582 -19.14 5.09 -0.52
C LYS A 582 -20.63 4.85 -0.49
N ASP A 583 -21.04 3.60 -0.29
CA ASP A 583 -22.46 3.19 -0.18
C ASP A 583 -23.05 3.41 1.22
N HIS A 584 -22.33 4.17 2.07
CA HIS A 584 -22.77 4.49 3.43
C HIS A 584 -23.03 3.27 4.34
N GLN A 585 -22.26 2.19 4.16
CA GLN A 585 -22.35 0.96 4.94
C GLN A 585 -21.09 0.73 5.82
N PRO A 586 -20.75 1.62 6.76
CA PRO A 586 -19.49 1.55 7.51
C PRO A 586 -19.41 0.32 8.44
N GLU A 587 -20.54 -0.23 8.91
CA GLU A 587 -20.56 -1.42 9.76
C GLU A 587 -20.09 -2.66 8.99
N LYS A 588 -20.59 -2.85 7.77
CA LYS A 588 -20.13 -3.93 6.90
C LYS A 588 -18.66 -3.74 6.50
N ALA A 589 -18.27 -2.50 6.18
CA ALA A 589 -16.88 -2.18 5.87
C ALA A 589 -15.95 -2.55 7.04
N ARG A 590 -16.37 -2.27 8.28
CA ARG A 590 -15.64 -2.68 9.48
C ARG A 590 -15.45 -4.19 9.56
N GLU A 591 -16.52 -4.96 9.39
CA GLU A 591 -16.46 -6.43 9.45
C GLU A 591 -15.48 -7.00 8.43
N VAL A 592 -15.52 -6.48 7.19
CA VAL A 592 -14.62 -6.89 6.12
C VAL A 592 -13.17 -6.57 6.45
N VAL A 593 -12.89 -5.35 6.91
CA VAL A 593 -11.53 -4.92 7.26
C VAL A 593 -10.99 -5.69 8.48
N GLU A 594 -11.82 -5.90 9.52
CA GLU A 594 -11.43 -6.65 10.71
C GLU A 594 -11.15 -8.11 10.39
N LEU A 595 -11.90 -8.70 9.46
CA LEU A 595 -11.63 -10.06 8.98
C LEU A 595 -10.31 -10.11 8.22
N ALA A 596 -10.05 -9.16 7.32
CA ALA A 596 -8.81 -9.11 6.56
C ALA A 596 -7.57 -8.89 7.46
N LEU A 597 -7.69 -8.06 8.49
CA LEU A 597 -6.63 -7.82 9.46
C LEU A 597 -6.29 -9.04 10.34
N LYS A 598 -7.15 -10.06 10.43
CA LYS A 598 -6.77 -11.33 11.08
C LYS A 598 -5.69 -12.08 10.32
N TYR A 599 -5.64 -11.91 9.00
CA TYR A 599 -4.68 -12.56 8.11
C TYR A 599 -3.46 -11.68 7.81
N ALA A 600 -3.64 -10.37 7.81
CA ALA A 600 -2.57 -9.40 7.56
C ALA A 600 -2.61 -8.26 8.61
N PRO A 601 -2.29 -8.55 9.88
CA PRO A 601 -2.44 -7.58 10.97
C PRO A 601 -1.54 -6.35 10.84
N GLU A 602 -0.44 -6.47 10.09
CA GLU A 602 0.51 -5.38 9.83
C GLU A 602 0.30 -4.69 8.46
N ASN A 603 -0.74 -5.06 7.72
CA ASN A 603 -1.01 -4.45 6.42
C ASN A 603 -1.40 -2.97 6.61
N ARG A 604 -0.53 -2.08 6.11
CA ARG A 604 -0.67 -0.63 6.28
C ARG A 604 -1.95 -0.09 5.65
N ASP A 605 -2.29 -0.58 4.47
CA ASP A 605 -3.44 -0.07 3.71
C ASP A 605 -4.76 -0.49 4.35
N LEU A 606 -4.84 -1.72 4.87
CA LEU A 606 -5.99 -2.17 5.66
C LEU A 606 -6.13 -1.41 6.98
N LEU A 607 -5.02 -1.14 7.65
CA LEU A 607 -5.02 -0.36 8.89
C LEU A 607 -5.40 1.10 8.63
N TYR A 608 -4.96 1.65 7.50
CA TYR A 608 -5.42 2.96 7.05
C TYR A 608 -6.92 2.94 6.71
N THR A 609 -7.39 1.93 5.97
CA THR A 609 -8.80 1.74 5.66
C THR A 609 -9.64 1.56 6.93
N LYS A 610 -9.13 0.83 7.94
CA LYS A 610 -9.77 0.78 9.27
C LYS A 610 -9.90 2.16 9.90
N GLY A 611 -8.91 3.01 9.71
CA GLY A 611 -8.98 4.41 10.11
C GLY A 611 -10.09 5.18 9.40
N LEU A 612 -10.27 4.96 8.09
CA LEU A 612 -11.37 5.56 7.33
C LEU A 612 -12.74 5.03 7.77
N VAL A 613 -12.85 3.74 8.07
CA VAL A 613 -14.07 3.14 8.63
C VAL A 613 -14.41 3.78 9.99
N ALA A 614 -13.40 3.87 10.87
CA ALA A 614 -13.56 4.50 12.18
C ALA A 614 -14.03 5.95 12.07
N GLU A 615 -13.54 6.69 11.09
CA GLU A 615 -13.96 8.05 10.81
C GLU A 615 -15.46 8.13 10.43
N LYS A 616 -15.90 7.27 9.52
CA LYS A 616 -17.33 7.20 9.13
C LYS A 616 -18.23 6.75 10.29
N GLN A 617 -17.69 5.98 11.24
CA GLN A 617 -18.36 5.60 12.48
C GLN A 617 -18.25 6.66 13.59
N LYS A 618 -17.64 7.82 13.29
CA LYS A 618 -17.38 8.93 14.23
C LYS A 618 -16.45 8.53 15.40
N ASP A 619 -15.71 7.44 15.29
CA ASP A 619 -14.63 7.11 16.22
C ASP A 619 -13.34 7.84 15.81
N TYR A 620 -13.35 9.15 16.05
CA TYR A 620 -12.29 10.04 15.61
C TYR A 620 -10.95 9.79 16.32
N GLU A 621 -10.96 9.18 17.50
CA GLU A 621 -9.76 8.83 18.23
C GLU A 621 -9.01 7.70 17.50
N LEU A 622 -9.71 6.63 17.19
CA LEU A 622 -9.17 5.50 16.42
C LEU A 622 -8.83 5.92 14.99
N ALA A 623 -9.69 6.73 14.35
CA ALA A 623 -9.45 7.24 13.01
C ALA A 623 -8.16 8.05 12.93
N TYR A 624 -7.96 8.99 13.86
CA TYR A 624 -6.73 9.79 13.93
C TYR A 624 -5.50 8.91 14.14
N ASP A 625 -5.54 7.99 15.13
CA ASP A 625 -4.40 7.13 15.47
C ASP A 625 -3.94 6.29 14.29
N LEU A 626 -4.90 5.65 13.60
CA LEU A 626 -4.60 4.78 12.47
C LEU A 626 -4.17 5.57 11.23
N GLN A 627 -4.90 6.60 10.84
CA GLN A 627 -4.57 7.38 9.64
C GLN A 627 -3.23 8.11 9.82
N HIS A 628 -2.97 8.69 10.98
CA HIS A 628 -1.70 9.37 11.27
C HIS A 628 -0.48 8.42 11.27
N ARG A 629 -0.64 7.18 11.78
CA ARG A 629 0.43 6.19 11.82
C ARG A 629 0.78 5.62 10.46
N TYR A 630 -0.21 5.40 9.64
CA TYR A 630 -0.06 4.69 8.37
C TYR A 630 0.03 5.64 7.18
N TYR A 631 0.11 6.95 7.43
CA TYR A 631 0.37 7.93 6.41
C TYR A 631 1.69 7.67 5.67
N ASN A 632 1.63 7.76 4.34
CA ASN A 632 2.82 7.63 3.51
C ASN A 632 3.37 9.03 3.16
N PRO A 633 4.55 9.41 3.66
CA PRO A 633 5.11 10.75 3.46
C PRO A 633 5.51 11.05 2.00
N SER A 634 5.47 10.07 1.10
CA SER A 634 5.74 10.26 -0.33
C SER A 634 4.56 10.80 -1.14
N ASN A 635 3.37 10.97 -0.55
CA ASN A 635 2.20 11.48 -1.24
C ASN A 635 2.31 12.99 -1.48
N ALA A 636 2.01 13.43 -2.72
CA ALA A 636 2.05 14.84 -3.14
C ALA A 636 1.03 15.74 -2.41
N GLU A 637 0.07 15.17 -1.69
CA GLU A 637 -1.03 15.86 -1.00
C GLU A 637 -0.78 16.01 0.51
N GLN A 638 0.47 16.17 0.91
CA GLN A 638 0.86 16.21 2.33
C GLN A 638 0.12 17.30 3.13
N ASP A 639 -0.08 18.48 2.55
CA ASP A 639 -0.76 19.58 3.25
C ASP A 639 -2.25 19.30 3.47
N GLU A 640 -2.91 18.64 2.53
CA GLU A 640 -4.32 18.24 2.66
C GLU A 640 -4.49 17.15 3.71
N PHE A 641 -3.62 16.17 3.68
CA PHE A 641 -3.60 15.13 4.70
C PHE A 641 -3.38 15.70 6.10
N MET A 642 -2.44 16.64 6.26
CA MET A 642 -2.20 17.28 7.56
C MET A 642 -3.39 18.11 8.05
N GLN A 643 -4.12 18.77 7.13
CA GLN A 643 -5.37 19.46 7.48
C GLN A 643 -6.43 18.46 7.95
N HIS A 644 -6.58 17.34 7.23
CA HIS A 644 -7.48 16.27 7.63
C HIS A 644 -7.10 15.66 8.99
N MET A 645 -5.80 15.44 9.24
CA MET A 645 -5.32 14.99 10.56
C MET A 645 -5.63 16.00 11.68
N ASN A 646 -5.52 17.29 11.41
CA ASN A 646 -5.91 18.32 12.36
C ASN A 646 -7.42 18.25 12.67
N PHE A 647 -8.22 18.01 11.66
CA PHE A 647 -9.68 17.81 11.83
C PHE A 647 -9.98 16.57 12.68
N LEU A 648 -9.43 15.40 12.30
CA LEU A 648 -9.65 14.16 13.05
C LEU A 648 -9.19 14.32 14.50
N ARG A 649 -8.03 14.94 14.70
CA ARG A 649 -7.51 15.19 16.05
C ARG A 649 -8.42 16.11 16.85
N PHE A 650 -8.89 17.18 16.23
CA PHE A 650 -9.84 18.11 16.87
C PHE A 650 -11.15 17.40 17.26
N ARG A 651 -11.62 16.51 16.40
CA ARG A 651 -12.83 15.72 16.66
C ARG A 651 -12.64 14.63 17.70
N SER A 652 -11.43 14.09 17.83
CA SER A 652 -11.10 13.02 18.80
C SER A 652 -11.04 13.51 20.24
N TYR A 653 -10.85 14.80 20.47
CA TYR A 653 -10.84 15.35 21.80
C TYR A 653 -12.23 15.28 22.45
N LYS A 654 -12.24 14.84 23.69
CA LYS A 654 -13.47 14.66 24.47
C LYS A 654 -13.96 15.93 25.15
N ASN A 655 -13.06 16.89 25.32
CA ASN A 655 -13.40 18.13 26.00
C ASN A 655 -13.20 19.31 25.05
N ARG A 656 -14.11 20.25 25.12
CA ARG A 656 -14.05 21.50 24.35
C ARG A 656 -14.39 22.66 25.24
N ILE A 657 -13.61 23.71 25.17
CA ILE A 657 -13.93 25.02 25.71
C ILE A 657 -14.16 25.95 24.53
N GLU A 658 -15.27 26.64 24.54
CA GLU A 658 -15.55 27.71 23.59
C GLU A 658 -15.73 29.01 24.35
N ALA A 659 -14.99 30.02 23.92
CA ALA A 659 -15.20 31.40 24.36
C ALA A 659 -15.72 32.21 23.17
N SER A 660 -16.75 32.98 23.39
CA SER A 660 -17.30 33.86 22.35
C SER A 660 -17.59 35.25 22.90
N TYR A 661 -17.50 36.21 21.98
CA TYR A 661 -17.89 37.57 22.26
C TYR A 661 -18.77 38.07 21.10
N THR A 662 -19.96 38.50 21.45
CA THR A 662 -20.94 39.06 20.52
C THR A 662 -21.16 40.52 20.83
N HIS A 663 -21.12 41.36 19.83
CA HIS A 663 -21.39 42.78 19.92
C HIS A 663 -22.48 43.14 18.93
N ALA A 664 -23.53 43.84 19.40
CA ALA A 664 -24.61 44.34 18.58
C ALA A 664 -24.71 45.87 18.66
N PHE A 665 -24.86 46.50 17.53
CA PHE A 665 -24.98 47.92 17.41
C PHE A 665 -26.07 48.32 16.39
N PHE A 666 -26.65 49.47 16.59
CA PHE A 666 -27.71 50.03 15.76
C PHE A 666 -27.16 51.13 14.87
N ASP A 667 -27.83 51.41 13.76
CA ASP A 667 -27.61 52.63 13.01
C ASP A 667 -28.07 53.83 13.89
N SER A 668 -27.12 54.80 14.07
CA SER A 668 -27.44 56.00 14.84
C SER A 668 -28.27 56.94 13.99
N ARG A 669 -29.46 57.32 14.45
CA ARG A 669 -30.29 58.40 13.91
C ARG A 669 -30.37 59.52 14.93
N SER A 670 -29.92 60.69 14.58
CA SER A 670 -29.69 61.78 15.54
C SER A 670 -31.00 62.49 16.02
N ASP A 671 -32.17 62.18 15.43
CA ASP A 671 -33.40 62.96 15.67
C ASP A 671 -34.58 62.18 16.25
N GLU A 672 -34.35 60.92 16.63
CA GLU A 672 -35.45 60.02 17.02
C GLU A 672 -35.57 59.84 18.54
N ILE A 673 -36.77 59.93 19.08
CA ILE A 673 -37.14 59.32 20.36
C ILE A 673 -37.33 57.85 20.09
N SER A 674 -36.26 57.10 20.30
CA SER A 674 -36.25 55.66 20.08
C SER A 674 -36.47 54.91 21.37
N THR A 675 -37.40 54.00 21.41
CA THR A 675 -37.65 53.09 22.51
C THR A 675 -36.85 51.82 22.42
N ILE A 676 -36.15 51.61 21.32
CA ILE A 676 -35.26 50.50 21.08
C ILE A 676 -33.87 51.05 20.85
N GLY A 677 -32.93 50.76 21.70
CA GLY A 677 -31.68 51.43 21.44
C GLY A 677 -30.55 51.02 22.38
N HIS A 678 -30.52 49.79 22.75
CA HIS A 678 -29.39 49.32 23.58
C HIS A 678 -28.41 48.58 22.72
N LEU A 679 -27.18 49.08 22.66
CA LEU A 679 -26.01 48.24 22.32
C LEU A 679 -25.88 47.20 23.39
N TYR A 680 -25.67 45.95 22.99
CA TYR A 680 -25.36 44.90 23.94
C TYR A 680 -24.08 44.16 23.54
N SER A 681 -23.40 43.68 24.54
CA SER A 681 -22.27 42.81 24.41
C SER A 681 -22.49 41.55 25.23
N ILE A 682 -22.26 40.40 24.61
CA ILE A 682 -22.39 39.12 25.30
C ILE A 682 -21.05 38.42 25.26
N ALA A 683 -20.46 38.14 26.41
CA ALA A 683 -19.32 37.25 26.55
C ALA A 683 -19.82 35.90 27.05
N SER A 684 -19.40 34.84 26.35
CA SER A 684 -19.82 33.49 26.68
C SER A 684 -18.62 32.58 26.82
N VAL A 685 -18.72 31.68 27.80
CA VAL A 685 -17.76 30.57 27.91
C VAL A 685 -18.56 29.30 28.10
N SER A 686 -18.31 28.32 27.28
CA SER A 686 -18.93 27.00 27.41
C SER A 686 -17.85 25.91 27.53
N PHE A 687 -18.20 24.87 28.24
CA PHE A 687 -17.45 23.62 28.34
C PHE A 687 -18.31 22.48 27.87
N THR A 688 -17.83 21.72 26.92
CA THR A 688 -18.51 20.54 26.39
C THR A 688 -17.66 19.29 26.64
N HIS A 689 -18.28 18.28 27.23
CA HIS A 689 -17.71 16.94 27.36
C HIS A 689 -18.43 15.99 26.40
N ILE A 690 -17.69 15.32 25.54
CA ILE A 690 -18.18 14.45 24.46
C ILE A 690 -17.88 13.00 24.81
N MET A 691 -18.91 12.16 24.80
CA MET A 691 -18.84 10.70 24.91
C MET A 691 -19.29 10.07 23.59
N LYS A 692 -19.28 8.74 23.50
CA LYS A 692 -19.59 8.04 22.24
C LYS A 692 -20.93 8.43 21.61
N HIS A 693 -21.98 8.55 22.42
CA HIS A 693 -23.34 8.88 21.97
C HIS A 693 -23.93 10.09 22.66
N ASP A 694 -23.27 10.63 23.66
CA ASP A 694 -23.72 11.72 24.48
C ASP A 694 -22.77 12.89 24.43
N SER A 695 -23.27 14.10 24.54
CA SER A 695 -22.47 15.27 24.90
C SER A 695 -23.18 16.11 25.99
N PHE A 696 -22.38 16.64 26.87
CA PHE A 696 -22.87 17.56 27.92
C PHE A 696 -22.15 18.89 27.78
N THR A 697 -22.93 19.96 27.63
CA THR A 697 -22.38 21.31 27.54
C THR A 697 -22.90 22.14 28.73
N GLY A 698 -22.01 22.75 29.45
CA GLY A 698 -22.30 23.79 30.41
C GLY A 698 -21.84 25.13 29.86
N GLN A 699 -22.64 26.18 29.97
CA GLN A 699 -22.30 27.50 29.45
C GLN A 699 -22.64 28.61 30.45
N ILE A 700 -21.79 29.62 30.48
CA ILE A 700 -21.99 30.86 31.24
C ILE A 700 -21.98 31.98 30.23
N ASN A 701 -23.01 32.80 30.28
CA ASN A 701 -23.18 34.01 29.47
C ASN A 701 -23.22 35.23 30.36
N TYR A 702 -22.38 36.22 30.03
CA TYR A 702 -22.42 37.54 30.64
C TYR A 702 -22.86 38.56 29.60
N LYS A 703 -24.00 39.23 29.83
CA LYS A 703 -24.54 40.25 28.94
C LYS A 703 -24.42 41.64 29.57
N GLY A 704 -23.70 42.51 28.90
CA GLY A 704 -23.66 43.95 29.21
C GLY A 704 -24.61 44.67 28.28
N LEU A 705 -25.42 45.54 28.81
CA LEU A 705 -26.26 46.49 28.10
C LEU A 705 -25.76 47.90 28.35
N ASP A 706 -25.50 48.64 27.26
CA ASP A 706 -25.17 50.05 27.43
C ASP A 706 -26.46 50.83 27.71
N GLY A 707 -26.39 51.76 28.64
CA GLY A 707 -27.46 52.67 28.97
C GLY A 707 -27.66 53.69 27.83
N TYR A 708 -28.89 54.15 27.62
CA TYR A 708 -29.18 55.17 26.66
C TYR A 708 -29.81 56.40 27.32
N HIS A 709 -29.55 57.56 26.72
CA HIS A 709 -30.15 58.81 27.12
C HIS A 709 -31.01 59.36 25.96
N THR A 710 -32.28 59.53 26.20
CA THR A 710 -33.15 60.27 25.31
C THR A 710 -33.55 61.62 25.93
N LYS A 711 -34.12 62.50 25.15
CA LYS A 711 -34.61 63.78 25.72
C LYS A 711 -35.69 63.61 26.80
N THR A 712 -36.30 62.44 26.88
CA THR A 712 -37.42 62.14 27.78
C THR A 712 -37.24 61.00 28.72
N GLU A 713 -36.29 60.09 28.49
CA GLU A 713 -36.09 58.90 29.29
C GLU A 713 -34.59 58.57 29.45
N ASN A 714 -34.24 58.08 30.64
CA ASN A 714 -32.91 57.52 30.97
C ASN A 714 -33.10 56.07 31.29
N ALA A 715 -32.56 55.17 30.47
CA ALA A 715 -32.49 53.77 30.81
C ALA A 715 -31.03 53.45 31.23
N PRO A 716 -30.84 53.04 32.47
CA PRO A 716 -29.51 52.72 32.94
C PRO A 716 -29.01 51.45 32.25
N GLY A 717 -27.74 51.47 31.83
CA GLY A 717 -27.05 50.27 31.45
C GLY A 717 -26.95 49.27 32.60
N GLY A 718 -26.58 48.05 32.29
CA GLY A 718 -26.43 47.06 33.32
C GLY A 718 -25.88 45.72 32.79
N ALA A 719 -25.73 44.76 33.65
CA ALA A 719 -25.21 43.47 33.33
C ALA A 719 -26.04 42.34 33.95
N GLY A 720 -26.05 41.23 33.25
CA GLY A 720 -26.72 40.00 33.64
C GLY A 720 -25.84 38.75 33.38
N LEU A 721 -26.11 37.72 34.14
CA LEU A 721 -25.49 36.41 34.05
C LEU A 721 -26.54 35.35 33.75
N GLU A 722 -26.26 34.47 32.80
CA GLU A 722 -27.06 33.29 32.51
C GLU A 722 -26.17 32.04 32.65
N LEU A 723 -26.73 31.01 33.22
CA LEU A 723 -26.17 29.66 33.24
C LEU A 723 -27.05 28.75 32.43
N SER A 724 -26.46 27.95 31.55
CA SER A 724 -27.19 26.93 30.80
C SER A 724 -26.46 25.59 30.80
N ALA A 725 -27.25 24.54 30.66
CA ALA A 725 -26.79 23.19 30.49
C ALA A 725 -27.58 22.53 29.37
N GLN A 726 -26.87 21.75 28.55
CA GLN A 726 -27.42 21.00 27.42
C GLN A 726 -26.89 19.58 27.44
N TRP A 727 -27.73 18.64 27.15
CA TRP A 727 -27.45 17.27 26.87
C TRP A 727 -27.91 16.92 25.48
N ASP A 728 -27.04 16.30 24.69
CA ASP A 728 -27.33 15.78 23.36
C ASP A 728 -27.09 14.29 23.34
N HIS A 729 -27.95 13.54 22.66
CA HIS A 729 -27.83 12.08 22.51
C HIS A 729 -28.10 11.65 21.09
N GLU A 730 -27.22 10.79 20.55
CA GLU A 730 -27.41 10.15 19.24
C GLU A 730 -27.89 8.70 19.44
N PHE A 731 -29.11 8.42 18.99
CA PHE A 731 -29.65 7.06 18.93
C PHE A 731 -29.25 6.35 17.65
N GLY A 732 -29.35 5.03 17.61
CA GLY A 732 -29.23 4.29 16.37
C GLY A 732 -30.33 4.64 15.35
N GLY A 733 -30.05 4.34 14.06
CA GLY A 733 -31.01 4.57 12.96
C GLY A 733 -31.26 6.04 12.61
N GLY A 734 -30.25 6.88 12.85
CA GLY A 734 -30.26 8.30 12.46
C GLY A 734 -31.11 9.21 13.37
N TRP A 735 -31.57 8.75 14.51
CA TRP A 735 -32.27 9.56 15.47
C TRP A 735 -31.32 10.31 16.41
N SER A 736 -31.61 11.58 16.68
CA SER A 736 -30.93 12.38 17.71
C SER A 736 -31.94 13.17 18.55
N ALA A 737 -31.62 13.36 19.82
CA ALA A 737 -32.36 14.20 20.71
C ALA A 737 -31.45 15.14 21.48
N SER A 738 -31.98 16.31 21.86
CA SER A 738 -31.30 17.19 22.82
C SER A 738 -32.28 17.75 23.82
N ALA A 739 -31.78 17.98 25.03
CA ALA A 739 -32.47 18.66 26.09
C ALA A 739 -31.58 19.76 26.68
N SER A 740 -32.12 20.96 26.87
CA SER A 740 -31.36 22.04 27.49
C SER A 740 -32.24 22.82 28.47
N ALA A 741 -31.58 23.38 29.46
CA ALA A 741 -32.18 24.31 30.39
C ALA A 741 -31.26 25.49 30.65
N SER A 742 -31.83 26.68 30.85
CA SER A 742 -31.08 27.88 31.22
C SER A 742 -31.77 28.62 32.34
N TRP A 743 -30.99 29.30 33.14
CA TRP A 743 -31.44 30.19 34.19
C TRP A 743 -30.60 31.47 34.22
N SER A 744 -31.29 32.62 34.42
CA SER A 744 -30.58 33.90 34.47
C SER A 744 -31.09 34.80 35.57
N ASN A 745 -30.27 35.78 35.96
CA ASN A 745 -30.61 36.76 36.96
C ASN A 745 -31.19 38.04 36.35
N ARG A 746 -30.70 38.50 35.21
CA ARG A 746 -31.06 39.80 34.57
C ARG A 746 -30.71 39.78 33.07
N TYR A 747 -31.49 40.54 32.27
CA TYR A 747 -31.23 40.79 30.84
C TYR A 747 -31.19 39.57 29.92
N PHE A 748 -31.44 38.41 30.43
CA PHE A 748 -31.63 37.16 29.72
C PHE A 748 -32.97 36.55 30.10
N THR A 749 -33.39 35.56 29.37
CA THR A 749 -34.50 34.70 29.74
C THR A 749 -34.34 34.15 31.14
N ARG A 750 -35.28 34.44 32.08
CA ARG A 750 -35.18 33.99 33.47
C ARG A 750 -35.08 32.50 33.62
N PHE A 751 -35.88 31.80 32.86
CA PHE A 751 -35.82 30.34 32.74
C PHE A 751 -36.14 29.94 31.32
N GLY A 752 -35.35 29.04 30.77
CA GLY A 752 -35.52 28.45 29.48
C GLY A 752 -35.37 26.94 29.53
N ALA A 753 -36.17 26.22 28.77
CA ALA A 753 -36.02 24.79 28.56
C ALA A 753 -36.33 24.47 27.09
N ASN A 754 -35.54 23.58 26.48
CA ASN A 754 -35.83 23.06 25.15
C ASN A 754 -35.70 21.55 25.14
N LEU A 755 -36.51 20.96 24.29
CA LEU A 755 -36.38 19.56 23.89
C LEU A 755 -36.42 19.49 22.37
N SER A 756 -35.47 18.79 21.75
CA SER A 756 -35.47 18.58 20.30
C SER A 756 -35.37 17.11 19.98
N LEU A 757 -35.96 16.73 18.85
CA LEU A 757 -35.85 15.41 18.26
C LEU A 757 -35.66 15.60 16.77
N ALA A 758 -34.71 14.88 16.19
CA ALA A 758 -34.46 14.89 14.76
C ALA A 758 -34.17 13.48 14.23
N ARG A 759 -34.46 13.30 12.96
CA ARG A 759 -34.11 12.08 12.25
C ARG A 759 -33.38 12.42 10.94
N THR A 760 -32.26 11.80 10.74
CA THR A 760 -31.47 11.84 9.49
C THR A 760 -31.66 10.54 8.73
N TRP A 761 -31.99 10.62 7.45
CA TRP A 761 -32.10 9.48 6.54
C TRP A 761 -30.83 9.38 5.67
N ASP A 762 -30.56 8.21 5.12
CA ASP A 762 -29.38 7.94 4.30
C ASP A 762 -29.28 8.81 3.04
N LEU A 763 -30.42 9.32 2.55
CA LEU A 763 -30.46 10.28 1.43
C LEU A 763 -29.94 11.70 1.80
N GLY A 764 -29.45 11.90 3.02
CA GLY A 764 -28.95 13.20 3.48
C GLY A 764 -30.04 14.19 3.95
N LEU A 765 -31.31 13.76 4.04
CA LEU A 765 -32.40 14.58 4.58
C LEU A 765 -32.47 14.43 6.10
N THR A 766 -32.49 15.53 6.81
CA THR A 766 -32.78 15.58 8.26
C THR A 766 -34.05 16.37 8.49
N ALA A 767 -35.01 15.77 9.19
CA ALA A 767 -36.18 16.48 9.70
C ALA A 767 -36.10 16.58 11.23
N GLY A 768 -36.31 17.74 11.76
CA GLY A 768 -36.23 18.02 13.19
C GLY A 768 -37.43 18.84 13.69
N LEU A 769 -37.73 18.66 14.97
CA LEU A 769 -38.63 19.47 15.73
C LEU A 769 -38.01 19.84 17.07
N ARG A 770 -37.86 21.11 17.32
CA ARG A 770 -37.50 21.65 18.65
C ARG A 770 -38.74 22.26 19.30
N MET A 771 -39.01 21.94 20.53
CA MET A 771 -40.00 22.56 21.39
C MET A 771 -39.29 23.27 22.54
N GLY A 772 -39.72 24.46 22.86
CA GLY A 772 -39.10 25.29 23.89
C GLY A 772 -40.12 26.06 24.71
N TYR A 773 -39.72 26.30 25.93
CA TYR A 773 -40.39 27.22 26.84
C TYR A 773 -39.41 28.27 27.33
N ARG A 774 -39.82 29.51 27.39
CA ARG A 774 -39.03 30.63 27.94
C ARG A 774 -39.91 31.46 28.83
N ARG A 775 -39.34 31.87 29.96
CA ARG A 775 -39.89 32.93 30.78
C ARG A 775 -38.97 34.12 30.72
N THR A 776 -39.44 35.24 30.17
CA THR A 776 -38.60 36.43 30.00
C THR A 776 -38.39 37.14 31.36
N PRO A 777 -37.32 37.97 31.47
CA PRO A 777 -37.30 38.97 32.54
C PRO A 777 -38.41 40.01 32.30
N PRO A 778 -38.73 40.87 33.27
CA PRO A 778 -39.56 42.03 33.03
C PRO A 778 -39.07 42.78 31.78
N THR A 779 -39.89 42.84 30.77
CA THR A 779 -39.50 43.31 29.45
C THR A 779 -40.57 44.26 28.92
N TYR A 780 -40.15 45.37 28.35
CA TYR A 780 -41.05 46.28 27.66
C TYR A 780 -41.37 45.72 26.27
N LEU A 781 -42.59 45.28 26.06
CA LEU A 781 -43.06 44.82 24.76
C LEU A 781 -44.17 45.70 24.24
N TYR A 782 -44.05 46.16 22.99
CA TYR A 782 -45.18 46.71 22.27
C TYR A 782 -45.91 45.58 21.56
N LEU A 783 -47.09 45.24 22.10
CA LEU A 783 -47.89 44.18 21.51
C LEU A 783 -48.68 44.78 20.33
N GLY A 784 -48.76 44.03 19.23
CA GLY A 784 -49.60 44.39 18.09
C GLY A 784 -51.10 44.18 18.39
N GLY A 785 -51.97 44.71 17.52
CA GLY A 785 -53.39 44.58 17.64
C GLY A 785 -54.12 45.71 18.47
N GLU A 786 -55.15 45.39 19.20
CA GLU A 786 -55.95 46.35 19.98
C GLU A 786 -55.13 47.10 21.07
N ASN A 787 -53.97 46.56 21.45
CA ASN A 787 -53.03 47.15 22.41
C ASN A 787 -51.81 47.82 21.75
N ALA A 788 -51.84 48.10 20.44
CA ALA A 788 -50.77 48.73 19.73
C ALA A 788 -50.39 50.09 20.35
N GLY A 789 -49.18 50.22 20.80
CA GLY A 789 -48.59 51.43 21.37
C GLY A 789 -48.58 51.50 22.90
N ARG A 790 -49.09 50.51 23.65
CA ARG A 790 -48.96 50.43 25.07
C ARG A 790 -47.74 49.62 25.49
N ALA A 791 -46.78 50.26 26.12
CA ALA A 791 -45.69 49.57 26.74
C ALA A 791 -46.06 48.87 28.02
N VAL A 792 -45.85 47.61 28.14
CA VAL A 792 -46.13 46.83 29.36
C VAL A 792 -44.80 46.21 29.82
N GLU A 793 -44.42 46.49 31.08
CA GLU A 793 -43.27 45.88 31.74
C GLU A 793 -43.74 44.64 32.49
N GLU A 794 -43.75 43.48 31.87
CA GLU A 794 -44.19 42.21 32.44
C GLU A 794 -43.20 41.08 32.08
N GLU A 795 -43.26 40.00 32.87
CA GLU A 795 -42.65 38.73 32.54
C GLU A 795 -43.60 37.97 31.59
N PHE A 796 -43.11 37.51 30.51
CA PHE A 796 -43.87 36.76 29.51
C PHE A 796 -43.46 35.31 29.45
N ASP A 797 -44.44 34.43 29.25
CA ASP A 797 -44.23 33.03 28.94
C ASP A 797 -44.27 32.84 27.41
N LEU A 798 -43.19 32.29 26.86
CA LEU A 798 -43.01 32.01 25.44
C LEU A 798 -43.03 30.49 25.22
N PHE A 799 -43.90 30.02 24.37
CA PHE A 799 -43.89 28.65 23.89
C PHE A 799 -43.41 28.66 22.45
N ILE A 800 -42.39 27.86 22.17
CA ILE A 800 -41.64 27.84 20.91
C ILE A 800 -41.80 26.46 20.29
N ALA A 801 -42.05 26.41 18.99
CA ALA A 801 -41.92 25.19 18.19
C ALA A 801 -41.17 25.51 16.91
N THR A 802 -40.05 24.80 16.66
CA THR A 802 -39.21 25.00 15.50
C THR A 802 -39.11 23.71 14.68
N PRO A 803 -40.05 23.46 13.76
CA PRO A 803 -39.83 22.46 12.72
C PRO A 803 -38.70 22.89 11.80
N SER A 804 -37.87 21.91 11.36
CA SER A 804 -36.77 22.17 10.45
C SER A 804 -36.58 21.01 9.49
N LEU A 805 -36.15 21.35 8.28
CA LEU A 805 -35.70 20.40 7.24
C LEU A 805 -34.32 20.81 6.79
N GLU A 806 -33.39 19.89 6.81
CA GLU A 806 -32.04 20.10 6.32
C GLU A 806 -31.73 19.05 5.28
N MET A 807 -31.15 19.47 4.16
CA MET A 807 -30.69 18.58 3.08
C MET A 807 -29.20 18.75 2.88
N ALA A 808 -28.47 17.66 2.98
CA ALA A 808 -27.07 17.57 2.56
C ALA A 808 -27.01 17.27 1.05
N TRP A 809 -26.31 18.13 0.29
CA TRP A 809 -26.08 18.01 -1.15
C TRP A 809 -24.65 17.52 -1.38
N GLY A 810 -24.45 16.21 -1.21
CA GLY A 810 -23.11 15.65 -1.13
C GLY A 810 -22.38 16.03 0.17
N ASP A 811 -21.06 15.98 0.14
CA ASP A 811 -20.22 16.16 1.35
C ASP A 811 -19.92 17.63 1.69
N ARG A 812 -20.22 18.57 0.77
CA ARG A 812 -19.77 19.97 0.90
C ARG A 812 -20.83 21.01 1.06
N VAL A 813 -22.06 20.70 0.78
CA VAL A 813 -23.13 21.69 0.81
C VAL A 813 -24.29 21.18 1.65
N SER A 814 -24.79 22.00 2.55
CA SER A 814 -26.08 21.74 3.19
C SER A 814 -27.01 22.96 3.08
N THR A 815 -28.31 22.71 3.02
CA THR A 815 -29.34 23.73 3.08
C THR A 815 -30.32 23.36 4.17
N ARG A 816 -30.65 24.32 5.04
CA ARG A 816 -31.60 24.14 6.11
C ARG A 816 -32.70 25.19 6.04
N LEU A 817 -33.93 24.74 6.01
CA LEU A 817 -35.14 25.56 6.19
C LEU A 817 -35.67 25.30 7.59
N SER A 818 -35.93 26.35 8.34
CA SER A 818 -36.54 26.24 9.67
C SER A 818 -37.63 27.30 9.83
N THR A 819 -38.65 26.99 10.62
CA THR A 819 -39.69 27.95 10.97
C THR A 819 -39.80 28.01 12.48
N ASP A 820 -39.50 29.17 13.06
CA ASP A 820 -39.76 29.39 14.48
C ASP A 820 -41.21 29.88 14.65
N LEU A 821 -41.98 29.14 15.40
CA LEU A 821 -43.33 29.45 15.79
C LEU A 821 -43.31 29.81 17.29
N VAL A 822 -43.63 31.05 17.63
CA VAL A 822 -43.58 31.56 19.01
C VAL A 822 -44.96 31.98 19.43
N VAL A 823 -45.48 31.37 20.48
CA VAL A 823 -46.73 31.79 21.10
C VAL A 823 -46.39 32.66 22.31
N LEU A 824 -46.86 33.91 22.25
CA LEU A 824 -46.71 34.91 23.30
C LEU A 824 -48.05 35.54 23.59
N SER A 825 -48.52 35.48 24.82
CA SER A 825 -49.78 36.06 25.25
C SER A 825 -50.97 35.66 24.36
N GLY A 826 -51.02 34.41 23.90
CA GLY A 826 -52.05 33.87 23.03
C GLY A 826 -51.96 34.26 21.54
N THR A 827 -50.97 35.05 21.16
CA THR A 827 -50.66 35.40 19.76
C THR A 827 -49.54 34.59 19.20
N LEU A 828 -49.72 34.11 17.98
CA LEU A 828 -48.71 33.36 17.26
C LEU A 828 -47.83 34.30 16.41
N TYR A 829 -46.55 34.26 16.66
CA TYR A 829 -45.52 34.94 15.86
C TYR A 829 -44.66 33.90 15.16
N TYR A 830 -44.07 34.26 14.04
CA TYR A 830 -43.30 33.33 13.25
C TYR A 830 -42.04 33.97 12.64
N ASN A 831 -41.06 33.14 12.38
CA ASN A 831 -39.92 33.45 11.53
C ASN A 831 -39.63 32.25 10.63
N VAL A 832 -39.33 32.50 9.38
CA VAL A 832 -38.83 31.49 8.44
C VAL A 832 -37.36 31.79 8.20
N GLY A 833 -36.50 30.85 8.52
CA GLY A 833 -35.04 30.94 8.34
C GLY A 833 -34.54 29.97 7.27
N LEU A 834 -33.68 30.45 6.43
CA LEU A 834 -32.93 29.68 5.44
C LEU A 834 -31.45 29.80 5.74
N ARG A 835 -30.75 28.66 5.80
CA ARG A 835 -29.31 28.60 5.92
C ARG A 835 -28.77 27.77 4.78
N GLY A 836 -27.77 28.30 4.05
CA GLY A 836 -26.94 27.55 3.12
C GLY A 836 -25.53 27.48 3.68
N ALA A 837 -24.99 26.29 3.85
CA ALA A 837 -23.65 26.08 4.37
C ALA A 837 -22.75 25.39 3.31
N PHE A 838 -21.54 25.87 3.20
CA PHE A 838 -20.48 25.26 2.40
C PHE A 838 -19.34 24.83 3.33
N PHE A 839 -18.98 23.56 3.27
CA PHE A 839 -17.89 22.95 4.05
C PHE A 839 -16.62 22.89 3.22
N PHE A 840 -15.49 23.23 3.82
CA PHE A 840 -14.19 23.22 3.16
C PHE A 840 -13.62 21.80 3.19
N LYS A 841 -13.54 21.15 2.02
CA LYS A 841 -13.08 19.77 1.86
C LYS A 841 -13.90 18.79 2.74
N ASP A 842 -13.25 17.78 3.28
CA ASP A 842 -13.89 16.75 4.13
C ASP A 842 -13.96 17.16 5.61
N ASP A 843 -13.80 18.45 5.90
CA ASP A 843 -13.80 19.02 7.25
C ASP A 843 -15.16 19.66 7.56
N ASP A 844 -16.01 18.95 8.30
CA ASP A 844 -17.30 19.46 8.78
C ASP A 844 -17.14 20.57 9.86
N THR A 845 -15.94 20.84 10.31
CA THR A 845 -15.60 21.88 11.29
C THR A 845 -15.34 23.22 10.63
N SER A 846 -14.79 23.21 9.42
CA SER A 846 -14.48 24.43 8.65
C SER A 846 -15.57 24.66 7.61
N SER A 847 -16.32 25.77 7.78
CA SER A 847 -17.45 26.07 6.90
C SER A 847 -17.71 27.56 6.80
N ILE A 848 -18.39 27.96 5.75
CA ILE A 848 -19.01 29.26 5.61
C ILE A 848 -20.50 29.05 5.33
N SER A 849 -21.34 29.75 6.05
CA SER A 849 -22.80 29.70 5.87
C SER A 849 -23.36 31.09 5.56
N LEU A 850 -24.33 31.12 4.71
CA LEU A 850 -25.20 32.29 4.50
C LEU A 850 -26.51 32.04 5.20
N LEU A 851 -27.01 33.06 5.86
CA LEU A 851 -28.23 33.04 6.67
C LEU A 851 -29.20 34.06 6.12
N ALA A 852 -30.45 33.70 6.05
CA ALA A 852 -31.54 34.64 5.74
C ALA A 852 -32.74 34.30 6.65
N GLY A 853 -33.37 35.32 7.16
CA GLY A 853 -34.55 35.18 8.01
C GLY A 853 -35.66 36.21 7.65
N PHE A 854 -36.88 35.77 7.81
CA PHE A 854 -38.02 36.59 7.46
C PHE A 854 -39.21 36.21 8.35
N GLY A 855 -39.86 37.19 8.99
CA GLY A 855 -41.02 36.94 9.82
C GLY A 855 -41.34 38.05 10.81
N SER A 856 -42.13 37.77 11.84
CA SER A 856 -42.48 38.71 12.90
C SER A 856 -41.27 39.20 13.70
N PHE A 857 -40.19 38.42 13.65
CA PHE A 857 -38.89 38.74 14.24
C PHE A 857 -37.80 38.21 13.28
N PRO A 858 -36.59 38.79 13.26
CA PRO A 858 -35.61 38.43 12.27
C PRO A 858 -34.97 37.06 12.51
N GLU A 859 -34.77 36.70 13.76
CA GLU A 859 -34.20 35.44 14.20
C GLU A 859 -34.59 35.17 15.68
N LEU A 860 -34.80 33.91 16.05
CA LEU A 860 -35.15 33.53 17.42
C LEU A 860 -34.12 33.96 18.46
N ASN A 861 -32.80 33.76 18.17
CA ASN A 861 -31.76 34.19 19.10
C ASN A 861 -31.72 35.70 19.29
N PHE A 862 -31.96 36.45 18.22
CA PHE A 862 -32.08 37.92 18.31
C PHE A 862 -33.29 38.32 19.15
N PHE A 863 -34.43 37.66 18.95
CA PHE A 863 -35.63 37.86 19.73
C PHE A 863 -35.43 37.57 21.21
N GLU A 864 -34.71 36.50 21.56
CA GLU A 864 -34.43 36.11 22.94
C GLU A 864 -33.45 37.08 23.63
N GLN A 865 -32.56 37.71 22.88
CA GLN A 865 -31.49 38.58 23.39
C GLN A 865 -31.87 40.05 23.40
N THR A 866 -32.72 40.45 22.50
CA THR A 866 -33.26 41.81 22.44
C THR A 866 -34.73 41.78 22.80
N ALA A 867 -35.18 42.65 23.66
CA ALA A 867 -36.60 42.86 23.86
C ALA A 867 -37.15 43.50 22.59
N LEU A 868 -37.58 42.71 21.64
CA LEU A 868 -38.22 43.16 20.42
C LEU A 868 -39.55 43.78 20.77
N GLN A 869 -39.65 45.09 20.64
CA GLN A 869 -40.77 45.84 21.14
C GLN A 869 -41.94 45.83 20.18
N ASN A 870 -41.79 45.45 18.93
CA ASN A 870 -42.89 45.43 17.99
C ASN A 870 -42.82 44.22 17.06
N LEU A 871 -43.64 43.23 17.34
CA LEU A 871 -43.80 41.98 16.60
C LEU A 871 -44.89 42.02 15.52
N SER A 872 -45.55 43.17 15.33
CA SER A 872 -46.66 43.30 14.42
C SER A 872 -46.30 43.49 12.96
N HIS A 873 -45.01 43.72 12.66
CA HIS A 873 -44.46 43.95 11.33
C HIS A 873 -43.40 42.95 10.96
N THR A 874 -43.24 42.80 9.66
CA THR A 874 -42.26 41.86 9.12
C THR A 874 -40.82 42.37 9.26
N ASN A 875 -39.96 41.57 9.81
CA ASN A 875 -38.52 41.84 9.92
C ASN A 875 -37.74 40.86 9.06
N THR A 876 -36.58 41.27 8.65
CA THR A 876 -35.68 40.47 7.83
C THR A 876 -34.30 40.40 8.44
N MET A 877 -33.63 39.32 8.20
CA MET A 877 -32.22 39.09 8.58
C MET A 877 -31.44 38.53 7.41
N VAL A 878 -30.23 39.05 7.22
CA VAL A 878 -29.20 38.44 6.34
C VAL A 878 -27.92 38.39 7.13
N GLY A 879 -27.24 37.28 7.05
CA GLY A 879 -25.99 37.10 7.79
C GLY A 879 -25.07 36.04 7.18
N PHE A 880 -23.94 35.90 7.80
CA PHE A 880 -23.00 34.87 7.51
C PHE A 880 -22.47 34.27 8.81
N ASP A 881 -22.06 33.03 8.75
CA ASP A 881 -21.34 32.34 9.81
C ASP A 881 -20.14 31.61 9.16
N ALA A 882 -18.95 31.98 9.57
CA ALA A 882 -17.72 31.37 9.11
C ALA A 882 -17.00 30.71 10.27
N ARG A 883 -16.55 29.50 10.07
CA ARG A 883 -15.77 28.75 11.04
C ARG A 883 -14.60 28.09 10.34
N ILE A 884 -13.44 28.12 10.97
CA ILE A 884 -12.23 27.52 10.43
C ILE A 884 -11.44 26.81 11.52
N LEU A 885 -11.02 25.59 11.23
CA LEU A 885 -10.08 24.83 12.04
C LEU A 885 -8.66 25.33 11.75
N ILE A 886 -8.02 25.96 12.73
CA ILE A 886 -6.67 26.52 12.58
C ILE A 886 -5.61 25.47 12.87
N SER A 887 -5.88 24.61 13.82
CA SER A 887 -4.98 23.53 14.20
C SER A 887 -5.76 22.38 14.83
N ARG A 888 -5.08 21.30 15.15
CA ARG A 888 -5.65 20.15 15.84
C ARG A 888 -6.39 20.44 17.15
N GLN A 889 -6.20 21.62 17.73
CA GLN A 889 -6.86 22.01 18.99
C GLN A 889 -7.69 23.27 18.89
N PHE A 890 -7.44 24.11 17.87
CA PHE A 890 -8.03 25.44 17.81
C PHE A 890 -8.92 25.60 16.57
N ALA A 891 -10.15 26.04 16.81
CA ALA A 891 -11.04 26.55 15.77
C ALA A 891 -11.45 27.99 16.09
N LEU A 892 -11.56 28.77 15.04
CA LEU A 892 -12.06 30.15 15.10
C LEU A 892 -13.40 30.25 14.39
N GLY A 893 -14.28 31.09 14.88
CA GLY A 893 -15.55 31.41 14.24
C GLY A 893 -15.79 32.91 14.21
N LEU A 894 -16.42 33.34 13.12
CA LEU A 894 -16.86 34.70 12.94
C LEU A 894 -18.30 34.69 12.40
N THR A 895 -19.19 35.33 13.07
CA THR A 895 -20.60 35.50 12.65
C THR A 895 -20.91 36.96 12.50
N GLY A 896 -21.55 37.33 11.41
CA GLY A 896 -22.04 38.67 11.21
C GLY A 896 -23.47 38.64 10.69
N SER A 897 -24.32 39.53 11.17
CA SER A 897 -25.69 39.66 10.65
C SER A 897 -26.09 41.12 10.56
N TRP A 898 -26.91 41.40 9.57
CA TRP A 898 -27.71 42.59 9.44
C TRP A 898 -29.18 42.20 9.63
N ASN A 899 -29.87 42.91 10.51
CA ASN A 899 -31.26 42.66 10.83
C ASN A 899 -32.04 43.95 10.69
N THR A 900 -33.27 43.87 10.23
CA THR A 900 -34.23 44.96 10.31
C THR A 900 -35.07 44.78 11.59
N CYS A 901 -35.33 45.87 12.26
CA CYS A 901 -36.26 45.91 13.38
C CYS A 901 -37.28 47.04 13.16
N TYR A 902 -38.54 46.68 13.13
CA TYR A 902 -39.58 47.67 13.01
C TYR A 902 -39.60 48.54 14.26
N ASN A 903 -39.44 49.84 14.03
CA ASN A 903 -39.40 50.84 15.09
C ASN A 903 -40.10 52.13 14.62
N PRO A 904 -41.40 52.29 14.88
CA PRO A 904 -42.14 53.47 14.45
C PRO A 904 -41.61 54.71 15.14
N VAL A 905 -41.48 55.76 14.37
CA VAL A 905 -41.08 57.10 14.86
C VAL A 905 -42.30 57.95 15.00
N THR A 906 -42.51 58.48 16.22
CA THR A 906 -43.54 59.49 16.43
C THR A 906 -42.93 60.85 16.15
N ARG A 907 -43.50 61.58 15.18
CA ARG A 907 -43.12 62.93 14.85
C ARG A 907 -43.63 63.95 15.91
N PRO A 908 -43.02 65.13 15.97
CA PRO A 908 -43.55 66.19 16.89
C PRO A 908 -45.00 66.63 16.66
N ASP A 909 -45.53 66.35 15.49
CA ASP A 909 -46.93 66.61 15.15
C ASP A 909 -47.90 65.47 15.54
N GLY A 910 -47.38 64.42 16.22
CA GLY A 910 -48.14 63.26 16.65
C GLY A 910 -48.32 62.21 15.54
N THR A 911 -47.84 62.37 14.34
CA THR A 911 -47.93 61.37 13.29
C THR A 911 -46.90 60.25 13.50
N ILE A 912 -47.30 58.99 13.34
CA ILE A 912 -46.46 57.83 13.42
C ILE A 912 -45.92 57.51 11.99
N LEU A 913 -44.67 57.53 11.87
CA LEU A 913 -44.00 57.09 10.65
C LEU A 913 -43.54 55.63 10.83
N ASP A 914 -43.98 54.77 9.90
CA ASP A 914 -43.41 53.44 9.78
C ASP A 914 -41.93 53.54 9.45
N SER A 915 -41.10 52.98 10.31
CA SER A 915 -39.65 52.99 10.19
C SER A 915 -39.04 51.71 10.63
N TYR A 916 -37.95 51.29 9.94
CA TYR A 916 -37.14 50.17 10.33
C TYR A 916 -35.78 50.68 10.75
N ARG A 917 -35.20 50.05 11.79
CA ARG A 917 -33.81 50.25 12.16
C ARG A 917 -32.97 49.09 11.65
N ASN A 918 -31.73 49.39 11.32
CA ASN A 918 -30.75 48.43 10.99
C ASN A 918 -29.93 48.06 12.26
N ILE A 919 -29.88 46.79 12.49
CA ILE A 919 -29.09 46.24 13.60
C ILE A 919 -27.99 45.37 12.99
N TYR A 920 -26.75 45.62 13.38
CA TYR A 920 -25.61 44.88 12.98
C TYR A 920 -25.09 44.11 14.18
N THR A 921 -24.86 42.79 14.00
CA THR A 921 -24.33 41.93 15.03
C THR A 921 -23.03 41.31 14.51
N LEU A 922 -21.98 41.36 15.31
CA LEU A 922 -20.74 40.72 15.05
C LEU A 922 -20.35 39.83 16.23
N ALA A 923 -20.02 38.58 15.98
CA ALA A 923 -19.58 37.64 17.00
C ALA A 923 -18.29 36.95 16.57
N ALA A 924 -17.35 36.91 17.47
CA ALA A 924 -16.13 36.13 17.34
C ALA A 924 -16.12 34.99 18.36
N ARG A 925 -15.67 33.83 17.92
CA ARG A 925 -15.62 32.61 18.73
C ARG A 925 -14.24 31.98 18.64
N VAL A 926 -13.75 31.47 19.74
CA VAL A 926 -12.53 30.66 19.81
C VAL A 926 -12.91 29.36 20.52
N GLN A 927 -12.60 28.25 19.90
CA GLN A 927 -12.84 26.94 20.46
C GLN A 927 -11.51 26.21 20.62
N ILE A 928 -11.32 25.60 21.80
CA ILE A 928 -10.17 24.80 22.17
C ILE A 928 -10.65 23.40 22.49
N ALA A 929 -10.11 22.39 21.82
CA ALA A 929 -10.38 20.98 22.07
C ALA A 929 -9.17 20.31 22.75
N PHE A 930 -9.41 19.43 23.75
CA PHE A 930 -8.35 18.78 24.55
C PHE A 930 -8.80 17.48 25.24
#